data_cd4cf574da400ff3e8435e2a02d44f68
#
_entry.id   cd4cf574da400ff3e8435e2a02d44f68
#
_cell.length_a   1.000
_cell.length_b   1.000
_cell.length_c   1.000
_cell.angle_alpha   90.00
_cell.angle_beta   90.00
_cell.angle_gamma   90.00
#
_symmetry.space_group_name_H-M   'P 1'
#
loop_
_entity.id
_entity.type
_entity.pdbx_description
1 polymer ?
#
loop_
_entity_poly.entity_id
_entity_poly.type
_entity_poly.pdbx_seq_one_letter_code
_entity_poly.pdbx_strand_id
1 'polypeptide(L)'
;MKFNKIIFPALACTLMLGSCDDNKMEWGTPDGHGEISESEMPLALKEKIANYDYIKAYATQYTPNLIVGLGLGTDEYIGNADYKAIADANFQMFTTGNAMKHQTVVQSDGTLKLTTVDAFLEAVPTDIQIYGHNFIWHTQQNQNYLKSLIAPQMNIESDSNISNILTGDASNFNSGTSGGWSSWGNNKEEQTIENGIGEDGTACMALKNKGDNAGAAYTAQCGYTFDTYLQANKEYIIKFKAKSSSNAGKLQFQYQNGTTYESQGGYNTFDIGSTWNTYEYEFTTTYEDVNRIILNFGEVGGTYYIDDIEFGLKIDDTMTNILAGDNSDFEGGTKGSWGSWGNSSSTNVSAKEEGYKSDYCVVLVNPSDGDDYYAAQFAYTFNEPLAVGETYIIQFYAKSTINGSGVQFASQSSNDYSGEGYHAFTLSTDWTLCEYEYTCTKENINRILINFGKNAATFHVDNIKFGLKKEPQTKAVTRSTTITYIPKTAQEKKTVLLNAMESWIKGMAEHVGDRIKDWDVINEPITDNCQWRGIDGAFGGTDSEGKADMAPTEDAVNGLNLNWSNETGNGHFYWGYYLGKEYATKAFEYARQYCAQGSRLFVNEYNLETNPNKLAALIEFVKYIDQNNSTGAAIVDGIGTQMHVTASGITKEQIDAMFKTLAATGKIIRVTELDVALGTATPSAEQLAAQSDVYQMIFESYKENIPETQQSGITIWTLSDNPDEHQYWLKDQSPNLFDANYARKHAYKGVCDGIAGKDISEGFTGTDWEKVYE
;
A
#
# COMPACT_ATOMS: atom_id res chain seq x y z
N MET A 1 51.86 9.19 -41.37
CA MET A 1 53.29 9.59 -41.44
C MET A 1 54.00 9.20 -40.14
N LYS A 2 54.97 8.36 -40.32
CA LYS A 2 56.13 8.03 -39.45
C LYS A 2 55.90 7.50 -38.03
N PHE A 3 56.09 6.22 -37.94
CA PHE A 3 56.62 5.42 -36.82
C PHE A 3 57.85 6.04 -36.17
N ASN A 4 57.95 5.94 -34.83
CA ASN A 4 59.24 5.79 -34.20
C ASN A 4 59.16 4.73 -33.10
N LYS A 5 59.81 3.61 -33.36
CA LYS A 5 60.19 2.56 -32.42
C LYS A 5 61.25 3.13 -31.48
N ILE A 6 61.12 2.95 -30.18
CA ILE A 6 62.24 3.04 -29.27
C ILE A 6 62.51 1.64 -28.70
N ILE A 7 63.68 1.21 -28.99
CA ILE A 7 64.33 -0.06 -28.67
C ILE A 7 64.75 -0.01 -27.17
N PHE A 8 64.37 -1.04 -26.42
CA PHE A 8 64.94 -1.33 -25.12
C PHE A 8 66.38 -1.92 -25.30
N PRO A 9 67.36 -1.46 -24.54
CA PRO A 9 68.57 -2.24 -24.39
C PRO A 9 68.36 -3.21 -23.22
N ALA A 10 68.50 -4.50 -23.52
CA ALA A 10 68.72 -5.55 -22.56
C ALA A 10 70.06 -5.30 -21.87
N LEU A 11 70.01 -5.00 -20.58
CA LEU A 11 71.20 -5.03 -19.76
C LEU A 11 71.22 -6.37 -19.04
N ALA A 12 72.03 -7.26 -19.53
CA ALA A 12 72.44 -8.49 -18.87
C ALA A 12 73.23 -8.15 -17.63
N CYS A 13 72.64 -8.27 -16.46
CA CYS A 13 73.39 -8.43 -15.21
C CYS A 13 73.69 -9.92 -15.00
N THR A 14 74.86 -10.33 -15.44
CA THR A 14 75.49 -11.57 -15.05
C THR A 14 75.80 -11.54 -13.57
N LEU A 15 75.14 -12.42 -12.84
CA LEU A 15 75.67 -13.30 -11.80
C LEU A 15 76.80 -12.80 -10.89
N MET A 16 76.41 -12.49 -9.70
CA MET A 16 77.18 -13.01 -8.57
C MET A 16 76.34 -14.14 -7.95
N LEU A 17 76.66 -15.37 -8.33
CA LEU A 17 76.42 -16.54 -7.51
C LEU A 17 77.43 -16.41 -6.36
N GLY A 18 77.05 -15.62 -5.35
CA GLY A 18 77.55 -15.82 -4.04
C GLY A 18 76.76 -16.98 -3.50
N SER A 19 77.30 -18.12 -3.48
CA SER A 19 76.96 -19.22 -2.63
C SER A 19 76.85 -18.67 -1.21
N CYS A 20 75.68 -18.35 -0.73
CA CYS A 20 75.42 -18.59 0.69
C CYS A 20 75.21 -20.09 0.76
N ASP A 21 76.35 -20.68 1.14
CA ASP A 21 76.29 -22.04 1.60
C ASP A 21 75.38 -22.08 2.79
N ASP A 22 74.23 -22.56 2.51
CA ASP A 22 73.32 -23.33 3.28
C ASP A 22 73.68 -23.57 4.71
N ASN A 23 73.10 -22.89 5.57
CA ASN A 23 72.45 -23.59 6.65
C ASN A 23 71.13 -24.17 6.04
N LYS A 24 71.20 -25.31 5.34
CA LYS A 24 70.11 -26.26 5.36
C LYS A 24 69.89 -26.53 6.83
N MET A 25 68.77 -25.93 7.36
CA MET A 25 68.11 -26.61 8.44
C MET A 25 67.71 -27.93 7.83
N GLU A 26 68.50 -28.98 8.04
CA GLU A 26 68.01 -30.34 7.98
C GLU A 26 66.90 -30.40 9.01
N TRP A 27 65.69 -30.23 8.56
CA TRP A 27 64.54 -30.72 9.30
C TRP A 27 64.68 -32.24 9.26
N GLY A 28 65.63 -32.76 10.05
CA GLY A 28 65.70 -34.17 10.35
C GLY A 28 64.42 -34.48 11.13
N THR A 29 63.54 -35.26 10.56
CA THR A 29 62.52 -35.93 11.32
C THR A 29 63.19 -36.60 12.52
N PRO A 30 62.82 -36.30 13.76
CA PRO A 30 63.33 -37.03 14.91
C PRO A 30 63.09 -38.54 14.65
N ASP A 31 64.14 -39.34 14.85
CA ASP A 31 64.06 -40.79 14.67
C ASP A 31 62.79 -41.34 15.38
N GLY A 32 61.84 -41.87 14.62
CA GLY A 32 60.62 -42.45 15.11
C GLY A 32 59.29 -41.75 14.77
N HIS A 33 59.32 -40.64 14.07
CA HIS A 33 58.11 -40.02 13.52
C HIS A 33 58.06 -40.29 12.01
N GLY A 34 56.90 -40.76 11.50
CA GLY A 34 56.66 -40.94 10.09
C GLY A 34 56.77 -39.65 9.31
N GLU A 35 57.01 -39.72 8.01
CA GLU A 35 56.94 -38.57 7.10
C GLU A 35 55.55 -37.91 7.21
N ILE A 36 55.48 -36.63 7.52
CA ILE A 36 54.23 -35.88 7.50
C ILE A 36 53.81 -35.77 6.03
N SER A 37 52.72 -36.39 5.65
CA SER A 37 52.16 -36.24 4.30
C SER A 37 51.65 -34.82 4.06
N GLU A 38 51.68 -34.35 2.82
CA GLU A 38 51.14 -33.02 2.47
C GLU A 38 49.68 -32.90 2.90
N SER A 39 48.91 -34.00 2.91
CA SER A 39 47.51 -34.04 3.34
C SER A 39 47.31 -33.80 4.86
N GLU A 40 48.36 -33.86 5.68
CA GLU A 40 48.33 -33.64 7.13
C GLU A 40 48.69 -32.18 7.50
N MET A 41 49.15 -31.36 6.54
CA MET A 41 49.49 -29.97 6.79
C MET A 41 48.21 -29.10 6.97
N PRO A 42 48.14 -28.30 8.06
CA PRO A 42 47.02 -27.40 8.25
C PRO A 42 46.94 -26.36 7.12
N LEU A 43 45.75 -26.15 6.57
CA LEU A 43 45.47 -25.12 5.59
C LEU A 43 45.57 -23.71 6.17
N ALA A 44 46.00 -22.74 5.34
CA ALA A 44 45.84 -21.34 5.69
C ALA A 44 44.35 -21.00 5.89
N LEU A 45 44.07 -19.99 6.73
CA LEU A 45 42.67 -19.64 7.09
C LEU A 45 41.78 -19.37 5.86
N LYS A 46 42.34 -18.71 4.83
CA LYS A 46 41.59 -18.45 3.58
C LYS A 46 41.17 -19.74 2.87
N GLU A 47 42.10 -20.70 2.82
CA GLU A 47 41.83 -22.03 2.21
C GLU A 47 40.84 -22.84 3.04
N LYS A 48 40.99 -22.78 4.37
CA LYS A 48 40.03 -23.39 5.30
C LYS A 48 38.60 -22.85 5.07
N ILE A 49 38.43 -21.51 4.96
CA ILE A 49 37.12 -20.90 4.71
C ILE A 49 36.53 -21.35 3.36
N ALA A 50 37.36 -21.48 2.32
CA ALA A 50 36.95 -21.99 1.01
C ALA A 50 36.47 -23.46 1.07
N ASN A 51 37.04 -24.25 1.97
CA ASN A 51 36.73 -25.69 2.11
C ASN A 51 35.47 -26.01 2.93
N TYR A 52 34.81 -25.02 3.53
CA TYR A 52 33.52 -25.27 4.16
C TYR A 52 32.48 -25.70 3.11
N ASP A 53 31.65 -26.64 3.43
CA ASP A 53 30.46 -26.99 2.64
C ASP A 53 29.40 -25.88 2.74
N TYR A 54 28.28 -26.04 2.06
CA TYR A 54 27.16 -25.11 2.16
C TYR A 54 26.55 -25.09 3.56
N ILE A 55 26.13 -23.92 4.02
CA ILE A 55 25.53 -23.71 5.35
C ILE A 55 24.38 -24.69 5.62
N LYS A 56 23.49 -24.89 4.62
CA LYS A 56 22.36 -25.82 4.76
C LYS A 56 22.78 -27.29 4.94
N ALA A 57 23.95 -27.69 4.46
CA ALA A 57 24.49 -29.02 4.68
C ALA A 57 24.85 -29.24 6.15
N TYR A 58 25.51 -28.26 6.76
CA TYR A 58 25.81 -28.31 8.21
C TYR A 58 24.54 -28.21 9.06
N ALA A 59 23.57 -27.33 8.67
CA ALA A 59 22.29 -27.26 9.36
C ALA A 59 21.57 -28.62 9.34
N THR A 60 21.52 -29.28 8.20
CA THR A 60 20.92 -30.60 8.07
C THR A 60 21.64 -31.66 8.90
N GLN A 61 22.97 -31.59 8.97
CA GLN A 61 23.80 -32.58 9.68
C GLN A 61 23.76 -32.44 11.18
N TYR A 62 23.87 -31.19 11.70
CA TYR A 62 24.09 -30.95 13.13
C TYR A 62 22.86 -30.42 13.87
N THR A 63 21.96 -29.75 13.15
CA THR A 63 20.78 -29.09 13.74
C THR A 63 19.56 -29.22 12.83
N PRO A 64 19.05 -30.42 12.55
CA PRO A 64 18.03 -30.65 11.52
C PRO A 64 16.69 -29.92 11.75
N ASN A 65 16.44 -29.43 12.95
CA ASN A 65 15.26 -28.66 13.31
C ASN A 65 15.48 -27.13 13.21
N LEU A 66 16.72 -26.68 12.99
CA LEU A 66 17.06 -25.27 12.90
C LEU A 66 17.13 -24.87 11.43
N ILE A 67 16.25 -23.94 11.00
CA ILE A 67 16.22 -23.42 9.64
C ILE A 67 17.14 -22.21 9.56
N VAL A 68 18.14 -22.27 8.67
CA VAL A 68 18.96 -21.09 8.36
C VAL A 68 18.38 -20.38 7.15
N GLY A 69 17.96 -19.13 7.34
CA GLY A 69 17.31 -18.31 6.33
C GLY A 69 18.21 -17.18 5.81
N LEU A 70 17.74 -16.53 4.75
CA LEU A 70 18.34 -15.35 4.14
C LEU A 70 17.27 -14.27 3.93
N GLY A 71 17.55 -13.06 4.41
CA GLY A 71 16.85 -11.83 3.98
C GLY A 71 17.44 -11.35 2.67
N LEU A 72 16.62 -11.04 1.66
CA LEU A 72 17.12 -10.73 0.32
C LEU A 72 16.28 -9.67 -0.40
N GLY A 73 16.94 -8.98 -1.35
CA GLY A 73 16.29 -8.15 -2.35
C GLY A 73 15.71 -9.03 -3.46
N THR A 74 14.43 -8.84 -3.78
CA THR A 74 13.76 -9.65 -4.79
C THR A 74 14.36 -9.42 -6.19
N ASP A 75 14.70 -8.18 -6.51
CA ASP A 75 15.25 -7.81 -7.81
C ASP A 75 16.65 -8.41 -8.00
N GLU A 76 17.49 -8.38 -6.97
CA GLU A 76 18.82 -9.01 -6.99
C GLU A 76 18.71 -10.53 -7.14
N TYR A 77 17.80 -11.15 -6.39
CA TYR A 77 17.61 -12.60 -6.45
C TYR A 77 17.11 -13.09 -7.82
N ILE A 78 16.22 -12.34 -8.45
CA ILE A 78 15.69 -12.70 -9.79
C ILE A 78 16.66 -12.29 -10.90
N GLY A 79 17.29 -11.11 -10.77
CA GLY A 79 18.09 -10.50 -11.84
C GLY A 79 19.56 -10.94 -11.89
N ASN A 80 20.10 -11.53 -10.79
CA ASN A 80 21.51 -11.91 -10.68
C ASN A 80 21.66 -13.43 -10.47
N ALA A 81 22.12 -14.14 -11.51
CA ALA A 81 22.22 -15.59 -11.47
C ALA A 81 23.25 -16.10 -10.43
N ASP A 82 24.36 -15.38 -10.22
CA ASP A 82 25.37 -15.76 -9.24
C ASP A 82 24.85 -15.59 -7.81
N TYR A 83 24.18 -14.46 -7.55
CA TYR A 83 23.47 -14.23 -6.28
C TYR A 83 22.50 -15.35 -5.98
N LYS A 84 21.61 -15.65 -6.96
CA LYS A 84 20.62 -16.71 -6.83
C LYS A 84 21.25 -18.07 -6.55
N ALA A 85 22.29 -18.43 -7.29
CA ALA A 85 22.97 -19.72 -7.11
C ALA A 85 23.57 -19.87 -5.71
N ILE A 86 24.18 -18.81 -5.16
CA ILE A 86 24.76 -18.79 -3.82
C ILE A 86 23.65 -18.88 -2.77
N ALA A 87 22.55 -18.10 -2.92
CA ALA A 87 21.43 -18.13 -2.00
C ALA A 87 20.77 -19.51 -1.96
N ASP A 88 20.43 -20.07 -3.12
CA ASP A 88 19.80 -21.39 -3.23
C ASP A 88 20.66 -22.53 -2.68
N ALA A 89 22.00 -22.42 -2.82
CA ALA A 89 22.94 -23.41 -2.31
C ALA A 89 23.09 -23.39 -0.78
N ASN A 90 22.97 -22.23 -0.15
CA ASN A 90 23.33 -22.04 1.26
C ASN A 90 22.14 -22.04 2.23
N PHE A 91 20.96 -21.62 1.81
CA PHE A 91 19.85 -21.33 2.72
C PHE A 91 18.61 -22.19 2.47
N GLN A 92 17.83 -22.38 3.52
CA GLN A 92 16.63 -23.23 3.55
C GLN A 92 15.33 -22.40 3.54
N MET A 93 15.43 -21.07 3.76
CA MET A 93 14.28 -20.18 3.81
C MET A 93 14.69 -18.79 3.32
N PHE A 94 13.78 -18.10 2.63
CA PHE A 94 13.99 -16.72 2.19
C PHE A 94 12.94 -15.77 2.78
N THR A 95 13.39 -14.56 3.11
CA THR A 95 12.55 -13.44 3.53
C THR A 95 12.80 -12.26 2.59
N THR A 96 11.75 -11.68 2.00
CA THR A 96 11.92 -10.51 1.12
C THR A 96 12.04 -9.23 1.93
N GLY A 97 12.99 -8.36 1.56
CA GLY A 97 13.16 -7.07 2.24
C GLY A 97 11.99 -6.11 2.03
N ASN A 98 11.40 -6.05 0.83
CA ASN A 98 10.38 -5.04 0.48
C ASN A 98 9.17 -5.58 -0.29
N ALA A 99 9.30 -6.68 -1.05
CA ALA A 99 8.30 -7.12 -2.02
C ALA A 99 6.91 -7.40 -1.41
N MET A 100 6.84 -7.79 -0.13
CA MET A 100 5.61 -8.14 0.56
C MET A 100 5.15 -7.07 1.56
N LYS A 101 5.68 -5.86 1.50
CA LYS A 101 5.28 -4.76 2.39
C LYS A 101 4.07 -4.00 1.83
N HIS A 102 3.25 -3.47 2.71
CA HIS A 102 2.02 -2.75 2.38
C HIS A 102 2.25 -1.63 1.34
N GLN A 103 3.30 -0.82 1.48
CA GLN A 103 3.60 0.28 0.56
C GLN A 103 3.91 -0.23 -0.86
N THR A 104 4.52 -1.41 -0.99
CA THR A 104 4.89 -1.99 -2.29
C THR A 104 3.70 -2.61 -3.01
N VAL A 105 2.79 -3.21 -2.25
CA VAL A 105 1.70 -4.03 -2.79
C VAL A 105 0.38 -3.27 -2.88
N VAL A 106 -0.02 -2.56 -1.83
CA VAL A 106 -1.30 -1.83 -1.81
C VAL A 106 -1.21 -0.57 -2.65
N GLN A 107 -2.10 -0.44 -3.62
CA GLN A 107 -2.18 0.73 -4.50
C GLN A 107 -2.96 1.87 -3.83
N SER A 108 -2.99 3.04 -4.47
CA SER A 108 -3.69 4.22 -3.95
C SER A 108 -5.22 4.08 -3.86
N ASP A 109 -5.79 3.11 -4.58
CA ASP A 109 -7.22 2.75 -4.55
C ASP A 109 -7.52 1.57 -3.60
N GLY A 110 -6.49 0.98 -2.97
CA GLY A 110 -6.60 -0.17 -2.08
C GLY A 110 -6.49 -1.53 -2.77
N THR A 111 -6.40 -1.57 -4.10
CA THR A 111 -6.14 -2.82 -4.83
C THR A 111 -4.73 -3.34 -4.57
N LEU A 112 -4.51 -4.64 -4.78
CA LEU A 112 -3.23 -5.28 -4.53
C LEU A 112 -2.49 -5.54 -5.85
N LYS A 113 -1.29 -4.97 -6.00
CA LYS A 113 -0.38 -5.27 -7.10
C LYS A 113 0.62 -6.34 -6.65
N LEU A 114 0.38 -7.58 -7.03
CA LEU A 114 1.13 -8.76 -6.56
C LEU A 114 2.19 -9.27 -7.56
N THR A 115 2.39 -8.59 -8.68
CA THR A 115 3.30 -9.04 -9.75
C THR A 115 4.73 -9.34 -9.30
N THR A 116 5.29 -8.54 -8.37
CA THR A 116 6.63 -8.79 -7.81
C THR A 116 6.62 -9.99 -6.87
N VAL A 117 5.54 -10.16 -6.10
CA VAL A 117 5.35 -11.34 -5.24
C VAL A 117 5.27 -12.59 -6.10
N ASP A 118 4.47 -12.59 -7.17
CA ASP A 118 4.33 -13.72 -8.10
C ASP A 118 5.68 -14.11 -8.72
N ALA A 119 6.42 -13.13 -9.23
CA ALA A 119 7.74 -13.38 -9.82
C ALA A 119 8.72 -13.98 -8.81
N PHE A 120 8.67 -13.55 -7.55
CA PHE A 120 9.49 -14.13 -6.49
C PHE A 120 9.05 -15.56 -6.14
N LEU A 121 7.76 -15.80 -5.98
CA LEU A 121 7.23 -17.14 -5.68
C LEU A 121 7.57 -18.15 -6.78
N GLU A 122 7.56 -17.71 -8.05
CA GLU A 122 7.95 -18.54 -9.20
C GLU A 122 9.46 -18.80 -9.24
N ALA A 123 10.28 -17.83 -8.87
CA ALA A 123 11.74 -17.94 -8.92
C ALA A 123 12.33 -18.82 -7.80
N VAL A 124 11.67 -18.90 -6.63
CA VAL A 124 12.16 -19.64 -5.47
C VAL A 124 11.86 -21.14 -5.61
N PRO A 125 12.88 -22.04 -5.54
CA PRO A 125 12.70 -23.48 -5.55
C PRO A 125 11.67 -23.96 -4.50
N THR A 126 10.92 -24.99 -4.82
CA THR A 126 9.81 -25.46 -3.95
C THR A 126 10.28 -26.12 -2.64
N ASP A 127 11.53 -26.54 -2.58
CA ASP A 127 12.17 -27.08 -1.38
C ASP A 127 12.73 -25.99 -0.44
N ILE A 128 12.79 -24.74 -0.89
CA ILE A 128 13.15 -23.58 -0.07
C ILE A 128 11.88 -22.94 0.47
N GLN A 129 11.81 -22.76 1.78
CA GLN A 129 10.68 -22.10 2.44
C GLN A 129 10.70 -20.60 2.21
N ILE A 130 9.55 -19.94 2.38
CA ILE A 130 9.44 -18.47 2.33
C ILE A 130 8.81 -18.02 3.64
N TYR A 131 9.40 -16.98 4.23
CA TYR A 131 8.91 -16.30 5.42
C TYR A 131 8.28 -14.97 5.01
N GLY A 132 7.04 -14.75 5.38
CA GLY A 132 6.28 -13.54 5.02
C GLY A 132 6.65 -12.36 5.92
N HIS A 133 7.12 -11.28 5.32
CA HIS A 133 7.53 -10.07 6.03
C HIS A 133 7.02 -8.83 5.27
N ASN A 134 6.11 -8.03 5.81
CA ASN A 134 5.25 -8.19 6.98
C ASN A 134 3.83 -7.67 6.69
N PHE A 135 2.83 -7.98 7.53
CA PHE A 135 1.48 -7.42 7.33
C PHE A 135 1.37 -5.99 7.88
N ILE A 136 1.65 -5.79 9.16
CA ILE A 136 1.42 -4.52 9.85
C ILE A 136 2.74 -3.97 10.39
N TRP A 137 3.03 -2.74 10.02
CA TRP A 137 4.17 -1.96 10.50
C TRP A 137 3.77 -0.50 10.63
N HIS A 138 4.57 0.34 11.29
CA HIS A 138 4.33 1.78 11.41
C HIS A 138 4.98 2.60 10.27
N THR A 139 5.91 2.00 9.53
CA THR A 139 6.57 2.59 8.37
C THR A 139 6.33 1.72 7.12
N GLN A 140 6.72 2.22 5.95
CA GLN A 140 6.48 1.57 4.65
C GLN A 140 5.02 1.13 4.43
N GLN A 141 4.09 1.99 4.84
CA GLN A 141 2.66 1.86 4.55
C GLN A 141 2.29 2.75 3.35
N ASN A 142 1.31 2.35 2.56
CA ASN A 142 0.70 3.29 1.61
C ASN A 142 -0.15 4.29 2.40
N GLN A 143 0.50 5.31 2.99
CA GLN A 143 -0.16 6.27 3.84
C GLN A 143 -1.15 7.15 3.06
N ASN A 144 -0.93 7.39 1.77
CA ASN A 144 -1.86 8.18 0.95
C ASN A 144 -3.21 7.47 0.83
N TYR A 145 -3.19 6.16 0.57
CA TYR A 145 -4.40 5.35 0.61
C TYR A 145 -5.08 5.38 1.98
N LEU A 146 -4.35 5.07 3.05
CA LEU A 146 -4.91 5.01 4.39
C LEU A 146 -5.44 6.37 4.86
N LYS A 147 -4.76 7.48 4.53
CA LYS A 147 -5.22 8.84 4.80
C LYS A 147 -6.50 9.17 4.02
N SER A 148 -6.60 8.76 2.76
CA SER A 148 -7.81 9.00 1.96
C SER A 148 -9.07 8.38 2.59
N LEU A 149 -8.92 7.20 3.21
CA LEU A 149 -10.02 6.52 3.90
C LEU A 149 -10.55 7.28 5.11
N ILE A 150 -9.69 7.97 5.84
CA ILE A 150 -10.03 8.70 7.08
C ILE A 150 -10.18 10.21 6.87
N ALA A 151 -9.94 10.68 5.64
CA ALA A 151 -10.13 12.08 5.29
C ALA A 151 -11.57 12.54 5.57
N PRO A 152 -11.76 13.82 5.92
CA PRO A 152 -13.08 14.40 6.05
C PRO A 152 -13.86 14.31 4.76
N GLN A 153 -15.16 14.22 4.87
CA GLN A 153 -16.02 14.43 3.71
C GLN A 153 -16.05 15.93 3.39
N MET A 154 -15.76 16.24 2.14
CA MET A 154 -15.91 17.61 1.64
C MET A 154 -17.41 17.86 1.40
N ASN A 155 -18.00 18.79 2.15
CA ASN A 155 -19.32 19.29 1.87
C ASN A 155 -19.19 20.65 1.17
N ILE A 156 -19.56 20.70 -0.09
CA ILE A 156 -19.52 21.93 -0.89
C ILE A 156 -20.94 22.44 -0.95
N GLU A 157 -21.25 23.47 -0.19
CA GLU A 157 -22.45 24.28 -0.40
C GLU A 157 -22.18 25.21 -1.58
N SER A 158 -22.49 24.75 -2.75
CA SER A 158 -22.41 25.50 -4.00
C SER A 158 -23.79 25.53 -4.64
N ASP A 159 -24.20 26.70 -5.11
CA ASP A 159 -25.35 26.84 -6.00
C ASP A 159 -25.05 26.29 -7.42
N SER A 160 -23.97 25.61 -7.62
CA SER A 160 -23.52 24.96 -8.85
C SER A 160 -23.89 23.48 -8.84
N ASN A 161 -24.22 22.93 -10.00
CA ASN A 161 -24.43 21.48 -10.19
C ASN A 161 -23.10 20.69 -10.19
N ILE A 162 -22.01 21.27 -9.72
CA ILE A 162 -20.67 20.71 -9.71
C ILE A 162 -20.12 20.75 -8.28
N SER A 163 -19.67 19.61 -7.78
CA SER A 163 -18.79 19.57 -6.60
C SER A 163 -17.39 19.99 -7.03
N ASN A 164 -17.18 21.31 -7.16
CA ASN A 164 -15.95 21.86 -7.73
C ASN A 164 -14.75 21.56 -6.83
N ILE A 165 -13.75 20.83 -7.38
CA ILE A 165 -12.49 20.48 -6.72
C ILE A 165 -11.32 21.39 -7.09
N LEU A 166 -11.54 22.36 -8.02
CA LEU A 166 -10.60 23.43 -8.33
C LEU A 166 -10.90 24.64 -7.44
N THR A 167 -9.91 25.15 -6.74
CA THR A 167 -10.07 26.28 -5.81
C THR A 167 -9.05 27.38 -6.07
N GLY A 168 -9.40 28.63 -5.73
CA GLY A 168 -8.52 29.79 -5.89
C GLY A 168 -8.05 29.94 -7.34
N ASP A 169 -6.75 30.16 -7.55
CA ASP A 169 -6.17 30.35 -8.88
C ASP A 169 -6.25 29.13 -9.79
N ALA A 170 -6.51 27.93 -9.28
CA ALA A 170 -6.81 26.78 -10.14
C ALA A 170 -8.17 26.93 -10.87
N SER A 171 -9.05 27.80 -10.37
CA SER A 171 -10.37 28.09 -10.94
C SER A 171 -10.42 29.46 -11.62
N ASN A 172 -10.01 30.54 -10.93
CA ASN A 172 -10.31 31.92 -11.34
C ASN A 172 -9.09 32.81 -11.60
N PHE A 173 -7.88 32.35 -11.34
CA PHE A 173 -6.60 33.01 -11.63
C PHE A 173 -6.41 34.40 -10.97
N ASN A 174 -7.25 34.83 -10.04
CA ASN A 174 -7.36 36.22 -9.54
C ASN A 174 -6.18 36.69 -8.70
N SER A 175 -5.34 35.81 -8.14
CA SER A 175 -4.08 36.21 -7.50
C SER A 175 -2.89 36.30 -8.47
N GLY A 176 -3.12 36.10 -9.76
CA GLY A 176 -2.11 36.28 -10.82
C GLY A 176 -1.22 35.08 -11.04
N THR A 177 -1.61 33.92 -10.56
CA THR A 177 -0.89 32.64 -10.80
C THR A 177 -1.73 31.65 -11.61
N SER A 178 -1.08 30.66 -12.21
CA SER A 178 -1.77 29.59 -12.98
C SER A 178 -2.45 28.54 -12.10
N GLY A 179 -2.36 28.64 -10.78
CA GLY A 179 -3.01 27.73 -9.83
C GLY A 179 -2.69 26.25 -10.02
N GLY A 180 -1.54 25.91 -10.62
CA GLY A 180 -1.16 24.51 -10.90
C GLY A 180 -1.40 24.06 -12.35
N TRP A 181 -2.10 24.87 -13.18
CA TRP A 181 -2.18 24.60 -14.61
C TRP A 181 -0.84 24.81 -15.30
N SER A 182 -0.44 23.88 -16.15
CA SER A 182 0.79 23.96 -16.93
C SER A 182 0.55 23.55 -18.37
N SER A 183 1.28 24.20 -19.31
CA SER A 183 1.15 23.93 -20.74
C SER A 183 2.42 23.38 -21.36
N TRP A 184 2.24 22.50 -22.34
CA TRP A 184 3.30 21.83 -23.10
C TRP A 184 2.89 21.54 -24.55
N GLY A 185 3.78 20.97 -25.33
CA GLY A 185 3.56 20.57 -26.70
C GLY A 185 4.33 21.39 -27.70
N ASN A 186 4.57 20.82 -28.90
CA ASN A 186 5.42 21.44 -29.93
C ASN A 186 4.80 22.69 -30.55
N ASN A 187 3.48 22.79 -30.56
CA ASN A 187 2.73 23.95 -31.09
C ASN A 187 2.39 24.98 -30.01
N LYS A 188 2.67 24.72 -28.73
CA LYS A 188 2.51 25.68 -27.64
C LYS A 188 3.51 26.81 -27.80
N GLU A 189 3.05 28.05 -27.73
CA GLU A 189 3.90 29.24 -27.74
C GLU A 189 4.03 29.84 -26.33
N GLU A 190 2.93 30.19 -25.69
CA GLU A 190 2.94 30.91 -24.41
C GLU A 190 1.76 30.51 -23.51
N GLN A 191 1.97 30.59 -22.21
CA GLN A 191 0.92 30.54 -21.18
C GLN A 191 1.18 31.72 -20.21
N THR A 192 0.22 32.63 -20.09
CA THR A 192 0.29 33.82 -19.19
C THR A 192 -0.99 33.92 -18.37
N ILE A 193 -0.95 34.74 -17.33
CA ILE A 193 -2.15 35.20 -16.64
C ILE A 193 -2.31 36.69 -16.99
N GLU A 194 -3.44 37.03 -17.61
CA GLU A 194 -3.76 38.36 -18.11
C GLU A 194 -4.74 39.01 -17.15
N ASN A 195 -4.28 40.10 -16.49
CA ASN A 195 -5.12 40.87 -15.57
C ASN A 195 -6.05 41.84 -16.32
N GLY A 196 -7.29 41.94 -15.90
CA GLY A 196 -8.29 42.83 -16.48
C GLY A 196 -8.87 42.36 -17.83
N ILE A 197 -8.55 41.15 -18.25
CA ILE A 197 -9.01 40.55 -19.51
C ILE A 197 -10.10 39.49 -19.28
N GLY A 198 -10.24 38.97 -18.03
CA GLY A 198 -11.31 38.05 -17.65
C GLY A 198 -12.71 38.58 -17.95
N GLU A 199 -13.76 37.76 -17.86
CA GLU A 199 -15.11 38.15 -18.27
C GLU A 199 -15.62 39.39 -17.51
N ASP A 200 -15.41 39.44 -16.22
CA ASP A 200 -15.85 40.53 -15.35
C ASP A 200 -14.75 41.59 -15.08
N GLY A 201 -13.73 41.66 -15.96
CA GLY A 201 -12.57 42.52 -15.76
C GLY A 201 -11.57 41.98 -14.72
N THR A 202 -11.68 40.68 -14.40
CA THR A 202 -10.81 39.89 -13.52
C THR A 202 -9.55 39.42 -14.25
N ALA A 203 -8.77 38.54 -13.66
CA ALA A 203 -7.68 37.87 -14.34
C ALA A 203 -8.18 36.62 -15.06
N CYS A 204 -7.50 36.19 -16.13
CA CYS A 204 -7.76 34.93 -16.83
C CYS A 204 -6.47 34.27 -17.30
N MET A 205 -6.50 32.99 -17.54
CA MET A 205 -5.38 32.26 -18.18
C MET A 205 -5.43 32.47 -19.69
N ALA A 206 -4.31 32.87 -20.30
CA ALA A 206 -4.14 33.00 -21.75
C ALA A 206 -3.20 31.90 -22.25
N LEU A 207 -3.69 31.15 -23.22
CA LEU A 207 -2.96 30.06 -23.88
C LEU A 207 -2.75 30.41 -25.35
N LYS A 208 -1.51 30.52 -25.81
CA LYS A 208 -1.16 30.84 -27.18
C LYS A 208 -0.45 29.72 -27.88
N ASN A 209 -0.88 29.38 -29.08
CA ASN A 209 -0.22 28.43 -29.97
C ASN A 209 0.49 29.12 -31.14
N LYS A 210 1.37 28.36 -31.84
CA LYS A 210 2.19 28.87 -32.96
C LYS A 210 1.45 29.00 -34.29
N GLY A 211 0.21 28.51 -34.38
CA GLY A 211 -0.60 28.53 -35.58
C GLY A 211 -1.42 27.26 -35.78
N ASP A 212 -2.17 27.22 -36.86
CA ASP A 212 -3.09 26.13 -37.17
C ASP A 212 -2.35 24.80 -37.33
N ASN A 213 -2.93 23.75 -36.72
CA ASN A 213 -2.44 22.38 -36.84
C ASN A 213 -3.63 21.43 -36.92
N ALA A 214 -4.34 21.50 -38.05
CA ALA A 214 -5.61 20.83 -38.28
C ALA A 214 -5.59 19.33 -37.95
N GLY A 215 -6.54 18.87 -37.16
CA GLY A 215 -6.66 17.49 -36.71
C GLY A 215 -5.64 17.07 -35.65
N ALA A 216 -4.91 17.99 -35.07
CA ALA A 216 -3.87 17.72 -34.08
C ALA A 216 -3.95 18.65 -32.86
N ALA A 217 -5.11 18.70 -32.21
CA ALA A 217 -5.38 19.53 -31.04
C ALA A 217 -4.34 19.33 -29.91
N TYR A 218 -3.85 18.09 -29.75
CA TYR A 218 -2.87 17.68 -28.74
C TYR A 218 -1.46 18.28 -28.92
N THR A 219 -1.19 18.95 -30.03
CA THR A 219 0.13 19.57 -30.28
C THR A 219 0.42 20.78 -29.40
N ALA A 220 -0.61 21.36 -28.77
CA ALA A 220 -0.50 22.32 -27.68
C ALA A 220 -1.54 21.95 -26.60
N GLN A 221 -1.08 21.71 -25.41
CA GLN A 221 -1.87 21.18 -24.30
C GLN A 221 -1.68 22.02 -23.05
N CYS A 222 -2.73 22.17 -22.25
CA CYS A 222 -2.69 22.74 -20.90
C CYS A 222 -3.46 21.83 -19.96
N GLY A 223 -2.83 21.37 -18.89
CA GLY A 223 -3.41 20.41 -17.98
C GLY A 223 -3.26 20.77 -16.51
N TYR A 224 -4.18 20.24 -15.71
CA TYR A 224 -4.16 20.25 -14.26
C TYR A 224 -4.08 18.81 -13.75
N THR A 225 -3.16 18.54 -12.82
CA THR A 225 -2.98 17.21 -12.23
C THR A 225 -3.43 17.25 -10.78
N PHE A 226 -4.35 16.35 -10.43
CA PHE A 226 -4.84 16.17 -9.06
C PHE A 226 -3.91 15.27 -8.27
N ASP A 227 -3.85 15.47 -6.98
CA ASP A 227 -3.10 14.60 -6.05
C ASP A 227 -3.76 13.23 -5.85
N THR A 228 -5.06 13.12 -6.18
CA THR A 228 -5.85 11.91 -6.07
C THR A 228 -6.45 11.52 -7.41
N TYR A 229 -6.79 10.24 -7.58
CA TYR A 229 -7.49 9.76 -8.76
C TYR A 229 -8.97 10.11 -8.72
N LEU A 230 -9.56 10.31 -9.91
CA LEU A 230 -11.01 10.43 -10.05
C LEU A 230 -11.67 9.07 -9.74
N GLN A 231 -12.85 9.11 -9.16
CA GLN A 231 -13.63 7.90 -8.89
C GLN A 231 -14.19 7.33 -10.18
N ALA A 232 -13.89 6.08 -10.49
CA ALA A 232 -14.46 5.39 -11.64
C ALA A 232 -16.00 5.27 -11.52
N ASN A 233 -16.66 5.28 -12.66
CA ASN A 233 -18.13 5.14 -12.77
C ASN A 233 -18.95 6.26 -12.11
N LYS A 234 -18.34 7.38 -11.77
CA LYS A 234 -19.04 8.61 -11.32
C LYS A 234 -19.15 9.62 -12.45
N GLU A 235 -20.22 10.41 -12.44
CA GLU A 235 -20.41 11.51 -13.39
C GLU A 235 -19.65 12.74 -12.94
N TYR A 236 -18.83 13.28 -13.83
CA TYR A 236 -18.07 14.52 -13.66
C TYR A 236 -18.53 15.57 -14.65
N ILE A 237 -18.38 16.82 -14.26
CA ILE A 237 -18.61 17.99 -15.12
C ILE A 237 -17.33 18.81 -15.14
N ILE A 238 -16.94 19.27 -16.34
CA ILE A 238 -16.07 20.41 -16.52
C ILE A 238 -16.90 21.56 -17.06
N LYS A 239 -16.77 22.74 -16.46
CA LYS A 239 -17.39 23.97 -16.89
C LYS A 239 -16.38 25.09 -16.83
N PHE A 240 -16.31 25.93 -17.85
CA PHE A 240 -15.38 27.04 -17.91
C PHE A 240 -15.91 28.13 -18.83
N LYS A 241 -15.42 29.34 -18.64
CA LYS A 241 -15.61 30.45 -19.56
C LYS A 241 -14.43 30.55 -20.48
N ALA A 242 -14.68 30.78 -21.77
CA ALA A 242 -13.60 30.97 -22.73
C ALA A 242 -14.00 31.92 -23.89
N LYS A 243 -12.95 32.57 -24.43
CA LYS A 243 -12.99 33.26 -25.74
C LYS A 243 -11.67 33.01 -26.47
N SER A 244 -11.66 33.19 -27.80
CA SER A 244 -10.46 33.11 -28.62
C SER A 244 -10.20 34.42 -29.37
N SER A 245 -8.95 34.67 -29.65
CA SER A 245 -8.58 35.78 -30.60
C SER A 245 -9.03 35.44 -32.05
N SER A 246 -9.46 34.22 -32.33
CA SER A 246 -10.03 33.76 -33.60
C SER A 246 -11.51 33.47 -33.45
N ASN A 247 -12.31 33.79 -34.47
CA ASN A 247 -13.74 33.46 -34.49
C ASN A 247 -14.04 31.95 -34.70
N ALA A 248 -13.03 31.13 -34.98
CA ALA A 248 -13.13 29.70 -35.24
C ALA A 248 -12.18 28.90 -34.31
N GLY A 249 -11.93 29.38 -33.09
CA GLY A 249 -11.11 28.70 -32.09
C GLY A 249 -11.65 27.33 -31.72
N LYS A 250 -10.78 26.41 -31.36
CA LYS A 250 -11.16 25.07 -30.86
C LYS A 250 -10.37 24.71 -29.64
N LEU A 251 -11.06 24.31 -28.59
CA LEU A 251 -10.49 23.64 -27.40
C LEU A 251 -11.04 22.22 -27.32
N GLN A 252 -10.15 21.24 -27.10
CA GLN A 252 -10.57 19.85 -26.90
C GLN A 252 -10.23 19.43 -25.50
N PHE A 253 -11.24 19.01 -24.74
CA PHE A 253 -11.07 18.40 -23.44
C PHE A 253 -10.64 16.94 -23.58
N GLN A 254 -9.81 16.47 -22.66
CA GLN A 254 -9.51 15.05 -22.43
C GLN A 254 -9.08 14.83 -20.98
N TYR A 255 -9.09 13.57 -20.53
CA TYR A 255 -8.52 13.17 -19.26
C TYR A 255 -7.49 12.06 -19.46
N GLN A 256 -6.54 11.95 -18.52
CA GLN A 256 -5.44 11.00 -18.60
C GLN A 256 -4.86 10.67 -17.21
N ASN A 257 -4.02 9.62 -17.17
CA ASN A 257 -3.11 9.40 -16.05
C ASN A 257 -1.94 10.39 -16.12
N GLY A 258 -1.74 11.16 -15.05
CA GLY A 258 -0.69 12.21 -15.00
C GLY A 258 0.74 11.67 -14.87
N THR A 259 0.90 10.39 -14.55
CA THR A 259 2.20 9.73 -14.38
C THR A 259 2.61 8.94 -15.63
N THR A 260 1.72 8.08 -16.14
CA THR A 260 2.00 7.25 -17.33
C THR A 260 1.78 8.00 -18.63
N TYR A 261 1.07 9.14 -18.59
CA TYR A 261 0.66 9.94 -19.74
C TYR A 261 -0.26 9.20 -20.72
N GLU A 262 -0.83 8.11 -20.32
CA GLU A 262 -1.79 7.39 -21.13
C GLU A 262 -3.10 8.17 -21.22
N SER A 263 -3.55 8.40 -22.45
CA SER A 263 -4.84 9.02 -22.72
C SER A 263 -5.94 7.98 -22.48
N GLN A 264 -6.87 8.32 -21.57
CA GLN A 264 -7.95 7.41 -21.18
C GLN A 264 -9.31 7.83 -21.73
N GLY A 265 -9.36 8.92 -22.51
CA GLY A 265 -10.58 9.32 -23.24
C GLY A 265 -11.10 10.71 -22.85
N GLY A 266 -12.44 10.83 -22.84
CA GLY A 266 -13.14 12.08 -22.53
C GLY A 266 -13.04 13.14 -23.63
N TYR A 267 -12.68 12.77 -24.86
CA TYR A 267 -12.51 13.73 -25.95
C TYR A 267 -13.82 14.44 -26.27
N ASN A 268 -13.87 15.73 -25.96
CA ASN A 268 -14.95 16.63 -26.37
C ASN A 268 -14.36 17.94 -26.91
N THR A 269 -14.76 18.38 -28.09
CA THR A 269 -14.27 19.59 -28.74
C THR A 269 -15.29 20.71 -28.64
N PHE A 270 -14.88 21.87 -28.17
CA PHE A 270 -15.66 23.09 -28.09
C PHE A 270 -15.25 24.05 -29.19
N ASP A 271 -16.23 24.64 -29.87
CA ASP A 271 -16.00 25.73 -30.81
C ASP A 271 -15.97 27.06 -30.04
N ILE A 272 -14.81 27.71 -30.00
CA ILE A 272 -14.56 28.90 -29.17
C ILE A 272 -14.62 30.15 -30.06
N GLY A 273 -15.61 30.98 -29.78
CA GLY A 273 -15.78 32.26 -30.47
C GLY A 273 -14.87 33.38 -29.91
N SER A 274 -15.00 34.60 -30.51
CA SER A 274 -14.25 35.78 -30.07
C SER A 274 -14.84 36.52 -28.86
N THR A 275 -16.01 36.09 -28.39
CA THR A 275 -16.67 36.62 -27.19
C THR A 275 -16.66 35.60 -26.07
N TRP A 276 -16.68 36.04 -24.83
CA TRP A 276 -16.83 35.19 -23.69
C TRP A 276 -18.12 34.38 -23.77
N ASN A 277 -18.02 33.03 -23.60
CA ASN A 277 -19.13 32.13 -23.48
C ASN A 277 -18.79 31.03 -22.45
N THR A 278 -19.81 30.48 -21.84
CA THR A 278 -19.68 29.33 -20.94
C THR A 278 -19.74 28.04 -21.75
N TYR A 279 -18.84 27.14 -21.46
CA TYR A 279 -18.74 25.79 -22.05
C TYR A 279 -18.83 24.76 -20.95
N GLU A 280 -19.53 23.66 -21.22
CA GLU A 280 -19.76 22.60 -20.23
C GLU A 280 -19.69 21.24 -20.94
N TYR A 281 -19.13 20.23 -20.23
CA TYR A 281 -19.10 18.85 -20.70
C TYR A 281 -19.23 17.89 -19.52
N GLU A 282 -20.20 16.98 -19.62
CA GLU A 282 -20.42 15.92 -18.67
C GLU A 282 -19.81 14.61 -19.19
N PHE A 283 -19.14 13.85 -18.31
CA PHE A 283 -18.55 12.57 -18.66
C PHE A 283 -18.51 11.62 -17.47
N THR A 284 -18.38 10.34 -17.78
CA THR A 284 -18.12 9.28 -16.81
C THR A 284 -16.83 8.58 -17.23
N THR A 285 -15.87 8.42 -16.34
CA THR A 285 -14.68 7.60 -16.59
C THR A 285 -14.88 6.22 -15.98
N THR A 286 -14.47 5.17 -16.69
CA THR A 286 -14.39 3.79 -16.18
C THR A 286 -12.98 3.44 -15.70
N TYR A 287 -12.03 4.34 -15.88
CA TYR A 287 -10.64 4.15 -15.46
C TYR A 287 -10.45 4.62 -14.01
N GLU A 288 -9.74 3.84 -13.23
CA GLU A 288 -9.50 4.08 -11.79
C GLU A 288 -8.27 4.95 -11.52
N ASP A 289 -7.45 5.19 -12.55
CA ASP A 289 -6.17 5.88 -12.47
C ASP A 289 -6.13 7.22 -13.20
N VAL A 290 -7.27 7.85 -13.42
CA VAL A 290 -7.36 9.21 -13.97
C VAL A 290 -7.08 10.23 -12.89
N ASN A 291 -6.04 11.06 -13.06
CA ASN A 291 -5.77 12.18 -12.17
C ASN A 291 -5.34 13.46 -12.87
N ARG A 292 -5.56 13.55 -14.18
CA ARG A 292 -5.25 14.76 -14.94
C ARG A 292 -6.34 15.09 -15.94
N ILE A 293 -6.73 16.34 -15.98
CA ILE A 293 -7.57 16.92 -17.03
C ILE A 293 -6.73 17.82 -17.93
N ILE A 294 -7.07 17.88 -19.21
CA ILE A 294 -6.30 18.59 -20.23
C ILE A 294 -7.25 19.34 -21.15
N LEU A 295 -6.87 20.57 -21.48
CA LEU A 295 -7.42 21.37 -22.57
C LEU A 295 -6.37 21.42 -23.71
N ASN A 296 -6.67 20.77 -24.82
CA ASN A 296 -5.85 20.77 -26.02
C ASN A 296 -6.23 21.99 -26.88
N PHE A 297 -5.26 22.81 -27.25
CA PHE A 297 -5.49 24.08 -27.96
C PHE A 297 -4.62 24.25 -29.23
N GLY A 298 -4.07 23.17 -29.77
CA GLY A 298 -3.15 23.19 -30.90
C GLY A 298 -3.80 23.18 -32.28
N GLU A 299 -5.12 22.93 -32.40
CA GLU A 299 -5.77 22.73 -33.70
C GLU A 299 -5.92 24.02 -34.52
N VAL A 300 -6.37 25.10 -33.88
CA VAL A 300 -6.58 26.40 -34.53
C VAL A 300 -5.68 27.46 -33.88
N GLY A 301 -4.98 28.20 -34.72
CA GLY A 301 -4.07 29.27 -34.30
C GLY A 301 -4.78 30.43 -33.60
N GLY A 302 -4.17 30.91 -32.51
CA GLY A 302 -4.67 32.02 -31.75
C GLY A 302 -4.33 31.99 -30.27
N THR A 303 -4.85 32.98 -29.54
CA THR A 303 -4.80 33.02 -28.09
C THR A 303 -6.18 32.66 -27.53
N TYR A 304 -6.21 31.69 -26.66
CA TYR A 304 -7.40 31.25 -25.92
C TYR A 304 -7.34 31.85 -24.52
N TYR A 305 -8.35 32.59 -24.16
CA TYR A 305 -8.52 33.13 -22.81
C TYR A 305 -9.55 32.26 -22.09
N ILE A 306 -9.16 31.76 -20.90
CA ILE A 306 -9.95 30.83 -20.12
C ILE A 306 -10.06 31.35 -18.69
N ASP A 307 -11.27 31.30 -18.15
CA ASP A 307 -11.60 31.82 -16.84
C ASP A 307 -12.68 30.98 -16.18
N ASP A 308 -12.87 31.12 -14.87
CA ASP A 308 -13.91 30.45 -14.07
C ASP A 308 -14.03 28.96 -14.36
N ILE A 309 -12.93 28.20 -14.23
CA ILE A 309 -12.95 26.76 -14.45
C ILE A 309 -13.53 26.08 -13.20
N GLU A 310 -14.63 25.36 -13.39
CA GLU A 310 -15.21 24.45 -12.40
C GLU A 310 -15.02 23.01 -12.89
N PHE A 311 -14.57 22.13 -12.02
CA PHE A 311 -14.41 20.70 -12.32
C PHE A 311 -14.69 19.86 -11.09
N GLY A 312 -15.51 18.83 -11.21
CA GLY A 312 -15.82 17.95 -10.10
C GLY A 312 -16.97 16.99 -10.39
N LEU A 313 -17.40 16.28 -9.36
CA LEU A 313 -18.56 15.40 -9.45
C LEU A 313 -19.83 16.21 -9.76
N LYS A 314 -20.66 15.66 -10.65
CA LYS A 314 -21.98 16.20 -10.89
C LYS A 314 -22.85 16.05 -9.65
N ILE A 315 -23.36 17.17 -9.16
CA ILE A 315 -24.35 17.22 -8.09
C ILE A 315 -25.72 17.20 -8.74
N ASP A 316 -26.60 16.33 -8.25
CA ASP A 316 -28.01 16.41 -8.60
C ASP A 316 -28.62 17.61 -7.87
N ASP A 317 -28.79 18.69 -8.61
CA ASP A 317 -29.21 20.00 -8.05
C ASP A 317 -30.72 20.07 -7.78
N THR A 318 -31.45 18.99 -8.09
CA THR A 318 -32.90 18.94 -7.90
C THR A 318 -33.32 18.71 -6.46
N MET A 319 -32.44 18.06 -5.66
CA MET A 319 -32.69 17.77 -4.25
C MET A 319 -31.39 17.63 -3.44
N THR A 320 -31.48 17.73 -2.13
CA THR A 320 -30.44 17.25 -1.21
C THR A 320 -30.77 15.83 -0.78
N ASN A 321 -30.02 14.83 -1.24
CA ASN A 321 -30.22 13.45 -0.82
C ASN A 321 -29.99 13.28 0.68
N ILE A 322 -30.99 12.79 1.42
CA ILE A 322 -30.90 12.54 2.87
C ILE A 322 -30.62 11.06 3.20
N LEU A 323 -30.50 10.20 2.17
CA LEU A 323 -30.02 8.83 2.30
C LEU A 323 -28.52 8.80 2.04
N ALA A 324 -27.76 8.03 2.81
CA ALA A 324 -26.30 7.97 2.72
C ALA A 324 -25.79 6.53 2.78
N GLY A 325 -24.64 6.28 2.13
CA GLY A 325 -23.99 4.96 2.05
C GLY A 325 -24.96 3.87 1.59
N ASP A 326 -24.91 2.70 2.18
CA ASP A 326 -25.76 1.55 1.85
C ASP A 326 -27.30 1.80 1.98
N ASN A 327 -27.72 2.95 2.49
CA ASN A 327 -29.13 3.36 2.39
C ASN A 327 -29.46 4.00 1.02
N SER A 328 -28.46 4.30 0.20
CA SER A 328 -28.58 4.97 -1.09
C SER A 328 -28.02 4.11 -2.23
N ASP A 329 -26.73 3.76 -2.17
CA ASP A 329 -25.96 3.17 -3.27
C ASP A 329 -25.59 1.69 -3.09
N PHE A 330 -25.75 1.12 -1.90
CA PHE A 330 -25.46 -0.28 -1.55
C PHE A 330 -24.02 -0.74 -1.72
N GLU A 331 -23.08 0.17 -1.98
CA GLU A 331 -21.68 -0.15 -2.34
C GLU A 331 -20.85 -0.78 -1.19
N GLY A 332 -21.33 -0.70 0.04
CA GLY A 332 -20.79 -1.47 1.17
C GLY A 332 -21.21 -2.95 1.18
N GLY A 333 -21.97 -3.41 0.17
CA GLY A 333 -22.46 -4.79 0.07
C GLY A 333 -23.57 -5.11 1.07
N THR A 334 -24.22 -4.10 1.63
CA THR A 334 -25.36 -4.27 2.52
C THR A 334 -26.57 -3.45 2.05
N LYS A 335 -27.75 -3.76 2.58
CA LYS A 335 -28.97 -2.97 2.29
C LYS A 335 -29.21 -1.86 3.32
N GLY A 336 -28.20 -1.52 4.10
CA GLY A 336 -28.30 -0.49 5.13
C GLY A 336 -29.45 -0.74 6.11
N SER A 337 -30.20 0.31 6.40
CA SER A 337 -31.35 0.27 7.32
C SER A 337 -32.69 -0.09 6.65
N TRP A 338 -32.66 -0.47 5.37
CA TRP A 338 -33.89 -0.88 4.68
C TRP A 338 -34.40 -2.24 5.18
N GLY A 339 -35.69 -2.28 5.49
CA GLY A 339 -36.42 -3.48 5.85
C GLY A 339 -37.36 -3.95 4.74
N SER A 340 -37.81 -5.21 4.78
CA SER A 340 -38.77 -5.74 3.82
C SER A 340 -39.76 -6.74 4.43
N TRP A 341 -40.94 -6.82 3.86
CA TRP A 341 -41.99 -7.77 4.27
C TRP A 341 -43.03 -7.97 3.17
N GLY A 342 -43.84 -8.99 3.33
CA GLY A 342 -45.04 -9.29 2.50
C GLY A 342 -44.76 -10.33 1.42
N ASN A 343 -45.84 -11.00 0.97
CA ASN A 343 -45.97 -11.95 -0.16
C ASN A 343 -44.84 -13.02 -0.24
N SER A 344 -44.29 -13.46 0.91
CA SER A 344 -43.12 -14.36 0.94
C SER A 344 -41.95 -13.85 0.09
N SER A 345 -41.83 -12.55 -0.09
CA SER A 345 -40.79 -11.89 -0.83
C SER A 345 -39.44 -11.99 -0.11
N SER A 346 -38.36 -11.85 -0.86
CA SER A 346 -37.02 -11.75 -0.32
C SER A 346 -36.31 -10.52 -0.86
N THR A 347 -35.38 -9.98 -0.06
CA THR A 347 -34.56 -8.84 -0.44
C THR A 347 -33.11 -9.10 -0.03
N ASN A 348 -32.21 -9.03 -0.99
CA ASN A 348 -30.79 -9.26 -0.81
C ASN A 348 -29.99 -8.20 -1.56
N VAL A 349 -28.72 -8.07 -1.24
CA VAL A 349 -27.77 -7.36 -2.10
C VAL A 349 -27.34 -8.29 -3.23
N SER A 350 -27.13 -7.74 -4.42
CA SER A 350 -26.71 -8.48 -5.61
C SER A 350 -25.32 -9.11 -5.47
N ALA A 351 -24.92 -9.94 -6.42
CA ALA A 351 -23.52 -10.23 -6.64
C ALA A 351 -22.78 -8.96 -7.10
N LYS A 352 -21.46 -8.96 -6.96
CA LYS A 352 -20.63 -7.86 -7.42
C LYS A 352 -20.77 -7.66 -8.94
N GLU A 353 -20.68 -6.43 -9.40
CA GLU A 353 -20.82 -6.01 -10.81
C GLU A 353 -22.27 -6.10 -11.38
N GLU A 354 -23.28 -6.23 -10.53
CA GLU A 354 -24.69 -6.24 -10.94
C GLU A 354 -25.43 -4.91 -10.72
N GLY A 355 -24.76 -3.90 -10.11
CA GLY A 355 -25.31 -2.56 -9.87
C GLY A 355 -25.47 -1.72 -11.14
N TYR A 356 -26.12 -0.57 -11.03
CA TYR A 356 -26.24 0.41 -12.12
C TYR A 356 -24.96 1.24 -12.20
N LYS A 357 -24.04 0.88 -13.11
CA LYS A 357 -22.71 1.50 -13.22
C LYS A 357 -21.93 1.46 -11.90
N SER A 358 -22.13 0.41 -11.11
CA SER A 358 -21.64 0.24 -9.76
C SER A 358 -21.51 -1.24 -9.41
N ASP A 359 -20.89 -1.57 -8.27
CA ASP A 359 -20.65 -2.97 -7.89
C ASP A 359 -21.92 -3.66 -7.41
N TYR A 360 -22.75 -2.97 -6.62
CA TYR A 360 -23.89 -3.61 -5.96
C TYR A 360 -25.21 -2.87 -6.17
N CYS A 361 -26.29 -3.60 -6.07
CA CYS A 361 -27.66 -3.09 -6.00
C CYS A 361 -28.48 -3.95 -5.04
N VAL A 362 -29.67 -3.50 -4.66
CA VAL A 362 -30.61 -4.36 -3.95
C VAL A 362 -31.46 -5.15 -4.93
N VAL A 363 -31.64 -6.43 -4.63
CA VAL A 363 -32.47 -7.37 -5.40
C VAL A 363 -33.73 -7.69 -4.62
N LEU A 364 -34.89 -7.32 -5.18
CA LEU A 364 -36.20 -7.54 -4.60
C LEU A 364 -36.91 -8.67 -5.36
N VAL A 365 -37.16 -9.79 -4.71
CA VAL A 365 -37.81 -10.96 -5.33
C VAL A 365 -39.24 -11.09 -4.85
N ASN A 366 -40.21 -10.96 -5.75
CA ASN A 366 -41.59 -11.25 -5.48
C ASN A 366 -41.97 -12.60 -6.15
N PRO A 367 -42.25 -13.67 -5.38
CA PRO A 367 -42.44 -15.01 -5.93
C PRO A 367 -43.79 -15.24 -6.61
N SER A 368 -44.80 -14.41 -6.40
CA SER A 368 -46.15 -14.55 -6.95
C SER A 368 -46.82 -13.21 -7.18
N ASP A 369 -47.74 -13.16 -8.17
CA ASP A 369 -48.57 -11.97 -8.37
C ASP A 369 -49.43 -11.70 -7.15
N GLY A 370 -49.52 -10.41 -6.80
CA GLY A 370 -50.42 -9.90 -5.76
C GLY A 370 -51.49 -9.00 -6.32
N ASP A 371 -52.53 -8.76 -5.54
CA ASP A 371 -53.64 -7.87 -5.96
C ASP A 371 -53.16 -6.42 -6.15
N ASP A 372 -52.18 -6.01 -5.33
CA ASP A 372 -51.63 -4.66 -5.32
C ASP A 372 -50.11 -4.62 -5.10
N TYR A 373 -49.47 -3.49 -5.40
CA TYR A 373 -48.05 -3.26 -5.20
C TYR A 373 -47.61 -3.46 -3.73
N TYR A 374 -48.43 -3.06 -2.77
CA TYR A 374 -48.13 -3.17 -1.34
C TYR A 374 -48.15 -4.60 -0.80
N ALA A 375 -48.49 -5.61 -1.60
CA ALA A 375 -48.38 -7.01 -1.18
C ALA A 375 -46.96 -7.43 -0.80
N ALA A 376 -45.93 -6.78 -1.39
CA ALA A 376 -44.53 -6.89 -0.95
C ALA A 376 -43.91 -5.49 -0.89
N GLN A 377 -43.17 -5.20 0.19
CA GLN A 377 -42.70 -3.86 0.47
C GLN A 377 -41.22 -3.87 0.88
N PHE A 378 -40.49 -2.87 0.41
CA PHE A 378 -39.12 -2.54 0.79
C PHE A 378 -39.12 -1.10 1.28
N ALA A 379 -38.71 -0.87 2.52
CA ALA A 379 -38.96 0.39 3.24
C ALA A 379 -37.77 0.90 4.05
N TYR A 380 -37.62 2.22 4.05
CA TYR A 380 -36.69 2.95 4.91
C TYR A 380 -37.49 3.84 5.87
N THR A 381 -37.12 3.82 7.17
CA THR A 381 -37.81 4.61 8.21
C THR A 381 -36.85 5.67 8.74
N PHE A 382 -37.29 6.94 8.67
CA PHE A 382 -36.56 8.07 9.22
C PHE A 382 -36.82 8.20 10.73
N ASN A 383 -35.87 8.77 11.45
CA ASN A 383 -36.04 9.06 12.88
C ASN A 383 -37.06 10.17 13.13
N GLU A 384 -37.12 11.16 12.24
CA GLU A 384 -38.02 12.29 12.32
C GLU A 384 -39.04 12.25 11.17
N PRO A 385 -40.27 12.74 11.36
CA PRO A 385 -41.25 12.85 10.30
C PRO A 385 -40.85 13.85 9.23
N LEU A 386 -41.32 13.60 7.99
CA LEU A 386 -41.20 14.54 6.89
C LEU A 386 -42.02 15.81 7.20
N ALA A 387 -41.58 16.95 6.73
CA ALA A 387 -42.24 18.23 6.96
C ALA A 387 -43.50 18.35 6.08
N VAL A 388 -44.65 18.65 6.70
CA VAL A 388 -45.91 18.86 6.01
C VAL A 388 -45.86 20.12 5.17
N GLY A 389 -46.32 19.99 3.91
CA GLY A 389 -46.31 21.09 2.93
C GLY A 389 -45.04 21.13 2.07
N GLU A 390 -44.00 20.44 2.47
CA GLU A 390 -42.76 20.39 1.69
C GLU A 390 -42.82 19.36 0.57
N THR A 391 -42.15 19.67 -0.54
CA THR A 391 -42.05 18.76 -1.70
C THR A 391 -40.71 18.03 -1.66
N TYR A 392 -40.77 16.72 -1.77
CA TYR A 392 -39.63 15.82 -1.81
C TYR A 392 -39.50 15.21 -3.21
N ILE A 393 -38.31 14.83 -3.60
CA ILE A 393 -38.06 14.05 -4.82
C ILE A 393 -37.52 12.68 -4.39
N ILE A 394 -38.06 11.62 -5.01
CA ILE A 394 -37.49 10.28 -5.00
C ILE A 394 -36.94 9.99 -6.39
N GLN A 395 -35.68 9.51 -6.42
CA GLN A 395 -35.01 9.02 -7.63
C GLN A 395 -34.40 7.68 -7.32
N PHE A 396 -34.43 6.74 -8.26
CA PHE A 396 -33.66 5.49 -8.21
C PHE A 396 -33.60 4.89 -9.62
N TYR A 397 -32.57 4.07 -9.85
CA TYR A 397 -32.52 3.23 -11.04
C TYR A 397 -33.13 1.88 -10.73
N ALA A 398 -33.93 1.36 -11.65
CA ALA A 398 -34.52 0.04 -11.50
C ALA A 398 -34.63 -0.71 -12.84
N LYS A 399 -34.52 -2.03 -12.77
CA LYS A 399 -34.87 -2.97 -13.87
C LYS A 399 -35.63 -4.16 -13.33
N SER A 400 -36.31 -4.87 -14.20
CA SER A 400 -37.06 -6.07 -13.83
C SER A 400 -36.71 -7.24 -14.75
N THR A 401 -36.87 -8.45 -14.27
CA THR A 401 -36.80 -9.66 -15.11
C THR A 401 -37.94 -9.79 -16.11
N ILE A 402 -39.01 -8.99 -15.98
CA ILE A 402 -40.19 -9.02 -16.83
C ILE A 402 -40.54 -7.62 -17.33
N ASN A 403 -40.54 -7.44 -18.66
CA ASN A 403 -40.99 -6.19 -19.28
C ASN A 403 -42.45 -5.88 -18.94
N GLY A 404 -42.72 -4.61 -18.58
CA GLY A 404 -44.07 -4.13 -18.25
C GLY A 404 -44.49 -4.43 -16.79
N SER A 405 -43.68 -5.14 -16.01
CA SER A 405 -43.85 -5.20 -14.56
C SER A 405 -43.46 -3.87 -13.92
N GLY A 406 -43.72 -3.68 -12.63
CA GLY A 406 -43.42 -2.40 -12.02
C GLY A 406 -43.26 -2.42 -10.52
N VAL A 407 -42.80 -1.28 -10.02
CA VAL A 407 -42.71 -0.95 -8.60
C VAL A 407 -43.50 0.33 -8.33
N GLN A 408 -43.85 0.56 -7.07
CA GLN A 408 -44.57 1.77 -6.68
C GLN A 408 -43.90 2.46 -5.51
N PHE A 409 -43.59 3.74 -5.66
CA PHE A 409 -43.26 4.59 -4.52
C PHE A 409 -44.47 4.84 -3.63
N ALA A 410 -44.28 4.87 -2.33
CA ALA A 410 -45.25 5.35 -1.34
C ALA A 410 -44.54 5.95 -0.14
N SER A 411 -45.21 6.79 0.61
CA SER A 411 -44.79 7.28 1.90
C SER A 411 -45.80 6.89 2.99
N GLN A 412 -45.34 6.69 4.25
CA GLN A 412 -46.18 6.12 5.28
C GLN A 412 -45.75 6.58 6.68
N SER A 413 -46.70 6.66 7.59
CA SER A 413 -46.43 6.69 9.01
C SER A 413 -46.05 5.29 9.51
N SER A 414 -44.94 5.16 10.21
CA SER A 414 -44.53 3.88 10.81
C SER A 414 -45.39 3.47 12.00
N ASN A 415 -46.20 4.38 12.56
CA ASN A 415 -47.01 4.17 13.75
C ASN A 415 -48.40 3.58 13.47
N ASP A 416 -49.09 4.13 12.47
CA ASP A 416 -50.49 3.78 12.15
C ASP A 416 -50.66 3.27 10.74
N TYR A 417 -49.58 3.19 9.97
CA TYR A 417 -49.53 2.71 8.59
C TYR A 417 -50.34 3.56 7.60
N SER A 418 -50.77 4.77 8.00
CA SER A 418 -51.40 5.70 7.08
C SER A 418 -50.42 6.14 5.99
N GLY A 419 -50.78 6.01 4.72
CA GLY A 419 -49.86 6.29 3.60
C GLY A 419 -50.40 7.35 2.67
N GLU A 420 -49.50 7.90 1.84
CA GLU A 420 -49.76 8.84 0.76
C GLU A 420 -48.65 8.78 -0.32
N GLY A 421 -48.73 9.63 -1.34
CA GLY A 421 -47.69 9.78 -2.36
C GLY A 421 -47.49 8.57 -3.29
N TYR A 422 -48.57 7.78 -3.48
CA TYR A 422 -48.52 6.57 -4.30
C TYR A 422 -48.26 6.89 -5.78
N HIS A 423 -47.12 6.42 -6.31
CA HIS A 423 -46.74 6.58 -7.70
C HIS A 423 -46.10 5.30 -8.26
N ALA A 424 -46.68 4.74 -9.32
CA ALA A 424 -46.20 3.51 -9.94
C ALA A 424 -45.28 3.77 -11.13
N PHE A 425 -44.19 3.02 -11.20
CA PHE A 425 -43.25 3.00 -12.31
C PHE A 425 -43.37 1.67 -13.07
N THR A 426 -43.39 1.76 -14.40
CA THR A 426 -43.34 0.58 -15.27
C THR A 426 -41.88 0.36 -15.68
N LEU A 427 -41.39 -0.86 -15.51
CA LEU A 427 -40.00 -1.21 -15.75
C LEU A 427 -39.82 -2.10 -16.97
N SER A 428 -38.61 -2.05 -17.52
CA SER A 428 -38.11 -2.97 -18.55
C SER A 428 -37.01 -3.88 -17.98
N THR A 429 -36.46 -4.71 -18.85
CA THR A 429 -35.24 -5.51 -18.51
C THR A 429 -33.98 -4.68 -18.45
N ASP A 430 -34.00 -3.46 -18.96
CA ASP A 430 -32.92 -2.51 -18.92
C ASP A 430 -33.10 -1.53 -17.75
N TRP A 431 -31.99 -1.03 -17.22
CA TRP A 431 -32.00 -0.03 -16.17
C TRP A 431 -32.74 1.24 -16.60
N THR A 432 -33.72 1.65 -15.83
CA THR A 432 -34.59 2.80 -16.07
C THR A 432 -34.51 3.74 -14.87
N LEU A 433 -34.33 5.05 -15.10
CA LEU A 433 -34.47 6.07 -14.06
C LEU A 433 -35.94 6.23 -13.69
N CYS A 434 -36.24 6.04 -12.42
CA CYS A 434 -37.53 6.28 -11.78
C CYS A 434 -37.43 7.57 -10.98
N GLU A 435 -38.24 8.58 -11.30
CA GLU A 435 -38.27 9.87 -10.61
C GLU A 435 -39.69 10.28 -10.32
N TYR A 436 -39.93 10.81 -9.13
CA TYR A 436 -41.26 11.33 -8.75
C TYR A 436 -41.11 12.44 -7.71
N GLU A 437 -41.88 13.55 -7.97
CA GLU A 437 -42.02 14.63 -6.99
C GLU A 437 -43.25 14.36 -6.10
N TYR A 438 -43.00 14.37 -4.79
CA TYR A 438 -43.99 14.04 -3.78
C TYR A 438 -44.12 15.18 -2.77
N THR A 439 -45.31 15.74 -2.58
CA THR A 439 -45.58 16.72 -1.53
C THR A 439 -46.16 16.02 -0.31
N CYS A 440 -45.51 16.14 0.85
CA CYS A 440 -45.99 15.57 2.09
C CYS A 440 -47.22 16.37 2.60
N THR A 441 -48.36 15.72 2.75
CA THR A 441 -49.62 16.39 3.14
C THR A 441 -50.11 15.94 4.52
N LYS A 442 -49.59 14.80 5.04
CA LYS A 442 -50.04 14.23 6.30
C LYS A 442 -48.94 14.38 7.38
N GLU A 443 -49.38 14.57 8.62
CA GLU A 443 -48.51 14.53 9.76
C GLU A 443 -47.96 13.10 10.02
N ASN A 444 -46.83 13.01 10.69
CA ASN A 444 -46.20 11.76 11.12
C ASN A 444 -45.73 10.81 10.02
N ILE A 445 -45.63 11.26 8.78
CA ILE A 445 -45.02 10.48 7.68
C ILE A 445 -43.50 10.42 7.95
N ASN A 446 -43.02 9.24 8.27
CA ASN A 446 -41.59 9.03 8.57
C ASN A 446 -40.99 7.79 7.88
N ARG A 447 -41.69 7.28 6.83
CA ARG A 447 -41.23 6.10 6.09
C ARG A 447 -41.46 6.28 4.60
N ILE A 448 -40.49 5.87 3.81
CA ILE A 448 -40.63 5.73 2.35
C ILE A 448 -40.60 4.25 1.97
N LEU A 449 -41.32 3.89 0.93
CA LEU A 449 -41.46 2.51 0.48
C LEU A 449 -41.29 2.41 -1.05
N ILE A 450 -40.66 1.31 -1.45
CA ILE A 450 -40.73 0.77 -2.81
C ILE A 450 -41.55 -0.50 -2.71
N ASN A 451 -42.82 -0.40 -3.12
CA ASN A 451 -43.75 -1.52 -3.13
C ASN A 451 -43.57 -2.33 -4.42
N PHE A 452 -43.39 -3.65 -4.32
CA PHE A 452 -43.05 -4.51 -5.47
C PHE A 452 -43.87 -5.80 -5.56
N GLY A 453 -45.00 -5.88 -4.85
CA GLY A 453 -45.80 -7.10 -4.70
C GLY A 453 -46.77 -7.41 -5.82
N LYS A 454 -46.97 -6.51 -6.80
CA LYS A 454 -48.02 -6.68 -7.84
C LYS A 454 -47.67 -7.76 -8.86
N ASN A 455 -46.42 -7.86 -9.28
CA ASN A 455 -45.96 -8.77 -10.32
C ASN A 455 -44.99 -9.81 -9.76
N ALA A 456 -45.14 -11.07 -10.13
CA ALA A 456 -44.20 -12.13 -9.86
C ALA A 456 -42.93 -11.90 -10.70
N ALA A 457 -41.95 -11.19 -10.13
CA ALA A 457 -40.73 -10.79 -10.81
C ALA A 457 -39.59 -10.56 -9.84
N THR A 458 -38.35 -10.50 -10.35
CA THR A 458 -37.20 -10.01 -9.64
C THR A 458 -36.89 -8.59 -10.12
N PHE A 459 -36.80 -7.67 -9.19
CA PHE A 459 -36.47 -6.28 -9.44
C PHE A 459 -35.06 -5.98 -8.87
N HIS A 460 -34.25 -5.29 -9.65
CA HIS A 460 -32.99 -4.72 -9.21
C HIS A 460 -33.20 -3.22 -9.03
N VAL A 461 -32.81 -2.69 -7.88
CA VAL A 461 -32.96 -1.26 -7.54
C VAL A 461 -31.64 -0.72 -7.02
N ASP A 462 -31.25 0.44 -7.50
CA ASP A 462 -29.96 1.03 -7.17
C ASP A 462 -30.00 2.56 -7.14
N ASN A 463 -29.01 3.17 -6.49
CA ASN A 463 -28.86 4.63 -6.40
C ASN A 463 -30.14 5.33 -5.96
N ILE A 464 -30.71 4.88 -4.83
CA ILE A 464 -31.92 5.48 -4.26
C ILE A 464 -31.56 6.83 -3.65
N LYS A 465 -32.15 7.90 -4.14
CA LYS A 465 -32.03 9.25 -3.59
C LYS A 465 -33.40 9.72 -3.13
N PHE A 466 -33.46 10.32 -1.97
CA PHE A 466 -34.67 10.96 -1.46
C PHE A 466 -34.33 12.22 -0.68
N GLY A 467 -35.02 13.32 -0.95
CA GLY A 467 -34.74 14.58 -0.27
C GLY A 467 -35.66 15.72 -0.65
N LEU A 468 -35.56 16.85 0.05
CA LEU A 468 -36.31 18.06 -0.27
C LEU A 468 -35.98 18.55 -1.66
N LYS A 469 -37.02 18.88 -2.42
CA LYS A 469 -36.89 19.56 -3.71
C LYS A 469 -36.31 20.94 -3.50
N LYS A 470 -35.26 21.25 -4.26
CA LYS A 470 -34.72 22.59 -4.31
C LYS A 470 -35.46 23.44 -5.34
N GLU A 471 -35.84 24.66 -4.98
CA GLU A 471 -36.38 25.62 -5.95
C GLU A 471 -35.31 26.05 -6.94
N PRO A 472 -35.64 26.12 -8.26
CA PRO A 472 -34.68 26.61 -9.24
C PRO A 472 -34.26 28.04 -8.92
N GLN A 473 -32.97 28.28 -8.67
CA GLN A 473 -32.44 29.60 -8.37
C GLN A 473 -32.42 30.48 -9.63
N THR A 474 -33.27 31.49 -9.67
CA THR A 474 -33.42 32.45 -10.82
C THR A 474 -32.65 33.73 -10.63
N LYS A 475 -31.49 33.78 -9.97
CA LYS A 475 -30.70 35.00 -9.83
C LYS A 475 -29.20 34.78 -9.99
N ALA A 476 -28.59 35.56 -10.88
CA ALA A 476 -27.17 35.80 -10.89
C ALA A 476 -26.78 36.53 -9.58
N VAL A 477 -26.21 35.78 -8.64
CA VAL A 477 -25.61 36.34 -7.41
C VAL A 477 -24.13 36.06 -7.46
N THR A 478 -23.33 37.02 -7.06
CA THR A 478 -21.89 36.87 -6.80
C THR A 478 -21.72 35.68 -5.84
N ARG A 479 -21.25 34.54 -6.35
CA ARG A 479 -21.26 33.27 -5.65
C ARG A 479 -20.04 33.15 -4.75
N SER A 480 -20.27 32.90 -3.48
CA SER A 480 -19.27 32.46 -2.52
C SER A 480 -19.47 30.95 -2.36
N THR A 481 -18.54 30.16 -2.86
CA THR A 481 -18.51 28.72 -2.57
C THR A 481 -18.03 28.53 -1.15
N THR A 482 -18.87 28.01 -0.27
CA THR A 482 -18.46 27.63 1.08
C THR A 482 -18.12 26.16 1.09
N ILE A 483 -16.84 25.84 1.18
CA ILE A 483 -16.37 24.47 1.35
C ILE A 483 -16.34 24.21 2.85
N THR A 484 -17.13 23.25 3.30
CA THR A 484 -17.08 22.74 4.67
C THR A 484 -16.56 21.31 4.66
N TYR A 485 -15.63 21.02 5.54
CA TYR A 485 -15.13 19.66 5.74
C TYR A 485 -15.82 19.06 6.96
N ILE A 486 -16.48 17.92 6.78
CA ILE A 486 -17.10 17.17 7.87
C ILE A 486 -16.12 16.06 8.27
N PRO A 487 -15.44 16.18 9.42
CA PRO A 487 -14.54 15.15 9.89
C PRO A 487 -15.29 13.85 10.13
N LYS A 488 -14.71 12.72 9.70
CA LYS A 488 -15.20 11.41 10.12
C LYS A 488 -15.07 11.26 11.63
N THR A 489 -16.07 10.68 12.25
CA THR A 489 -16.00 10.31 13.68
C THR A 489 -14.90 9.29 13.93
N ALA A 490 -14.44 9.17 15.17
CA ALA A 490 -13.45 8.15 15.55
C ALA A 490 -13.94 6.73 15.20
N GLN A 491 -15.25 6.47 15.32
CA GLN A 491 -15.84 5.16 14.99
C GLN A 491 -15.84 4.89 13.47
N GLU A 492 -16.15 5.88 12.64
CA GLU A 492 -16.08 5.75 11.19
C GLU A 492 -14.64 5.52 10.71
N LYS A 493 -13.68 6.31 11.23
CA LYS A 493 -12.24 6.11 10.95
C LYS A 493 -11.80 4.69 11.33
N LYS A 494 -12.20 4.22 12.52
CA LYS A 494 -11.91 2.87 12.99
C LYS A 494 -12.46 1.81 12.04
N THR A 495 -13.71 1.94 11.62
CA THR A 495 -14.38 0.97 10.74
C THR A 495 -13.67 0.85 9.40
N VAL A 496 -13.42 1.98 8.71
CA VAL A 496 -12.77 1.95 7.39
C VAL A 496 -11.32 1.43 7.44
N LEU A 497 -10.59 1.74 8.53
CA LEU A 497 -9.23 1.24 8.71
C LEU A 497 -9.18 -0.25 9.06
N LEU A 498 -10.12 -0.76 9.84
CA LEU A 498 -10.22 -2.22 10.10
C LEU A 498 -10.55 -2.98 8.81
N ASN A 499 -11.45 -2.46 7.98
CA ASN A 499 -11.77 -3.06 6.68
C ASN A 499 -10.55 -3.06 5.75
N ALA A 500 -9.78 -1.96 5.72
CA ALA A 500 -8.56 -1.88 4.93
C ALA A 500 -7.48 -2.87 5.41
N MET A 501 -7.31 -3.00 6.74
CA MET A 501 -6.40 -3.98 7.34
C MET A 501 -6.81 -5.41 7.00
N GLU A 502 -8.10 -5.72 7.12
CA GLU A 502 -8.64 -7.04 6.77
C GLU A 502 -8.42 -7.36 5.29
N SER A 503 -8.79 -6.44 4.39
CA SER A 503 -8.63 -6.60 2.94
C SER A 503 -7.18 -6.83 2.54
N TRP A 504 -6.25 -6.09 3.16
CA TRP A 504 -4.80 -6.24 2.94
C TRP A 504 -4.30 -7.62 3.38
N ILE A 505 -4.55 -8.00 4.65
CA ILE A 505 -4.09 -9.28 5.20
C ILE A 505 -4.73 -10.44 4.44
N LYS A 506 -6.04 -10.39 4.20
CA LYS A 506 -6.78 -11.39 3.43
C LYS A 506 -6.21 -11.55 2.02
N GLY A 507 -6.13 -10.44 1.29
CA GLY A 507 -5.70 -10.50 -0.11
C GLY A 507 -4.29 -11.07 -0.28
N MET A 508 -3.32 -10.68 0.57
CA MET A 508 -1.97 -11.24 0.55
C MET A 508 -1.96 -12.71 1.00
N ALA A 509 -2.60 -13.04 2.12
CA ALA A 509 -2.57 -14.38 2.70
C ALA A 509 -3.24 -15.43 1.79
N GLU A 510 -4.41 -15.11 1.22
CA GLU A 510 -5.12 -15.99 0.30
C GLU A 510 -4.35 -16.17 -1.03
N HIS A 511 -3.69 -15.10 -1.51
CA HIS A 511 -2.92 -15.15 -2.75
C HIS A 511 -1.72 -16.10 -2.65
N VAL A 512 -0.93 -16.00 -1.59
CA VAL A 512 0.27 -16.83 -1.43
C VAL A 512 -0.05 -18.26 -0.92
N GLY A 513 -1.20 -18.43 -0.27
CA GLY A 513 -1.72 -19.70 0.19
C GLY A 513 -0.70 -20.52 1.00
N ASP A 514 -0.61 -21.82 0.69
CA ASP A 514 0.29 -22.77 1.38
C ASP A 514 1.79 -22.54 1.11
N ARG A 515 2.15 -21.64 0.19
CA ARG A 515 3.54 -21.34 -0.14
C ARG A 515 4.26 -20.60 0.97
N ILE A 516 3.53 -19.82 1.79
CA ILE A 516 4.06 -19.08 2.94
C ILE A 516 3.24 -19.44 4.18
N LYS A 517 3.93 -19.99 5.17
CA LYS A 517 3.31 -20.43 6.44
C LYS A 517 3.81 -19.72 7.68
N ASP A 518 4.88 -18.98 7.59
CA ASP A 518 5.43 -18.20 8.69
C ASP A 518 5.33 -16.71 8.35
N TRP A 519 4.76 -15.89 9.25
CA TRP A 519 4.50 -14.50 9.01
C TRP A 519 4.86 -13.60 10.18
N ASP A 520 5.56 -12.52 9.92
CA ASP A 520 5.56 -11.35 10.78
C ASP A 520 4.23 -10.61 10.61
N VAL A 521 3.30 -10.86 11.54
CA VAL A 521 1.99 -10.20 11.50
C VAL A 521 2.13 -8.73 11.88
N ILE A 522 2.92 -8.46 12.91
CA ILE A 522 3.25 -7.09 13.34
C ILE A 522 4.75 -6.95 13.49
N ASN A 523 5.30 -5.94 12.83
CA ASN A 523 6.70 -5.57 12.91
C ASN A 523 6.88 -4.32 13.75
N GLU A 524 7.87 -4.34 14.67
CA GLU A 524 8.35 -3.21 15.49
C GLU A 524 7.24 -2.45 16.25
N PRO A 525 6.41 -3.13 17.04
CA PRO A 525 5.34 -2.47 17.78
C PRO A 525 5.80 -1.63 18.98
N ILE A 526 7.08 -1.72 19.37
CA ILE A 526 7.63 -1.07 20.56
C ILE A 526 8.61 0.04 20.18
N THR A 527 8.46 1.23 20.74
CA THR A 527 9.42 2.33 20.57
C THR A 527 10.71 2.09 21.34
N ASP A 528 11.77 2.85 21.05
CA ASP A 528 13.02 2.78 21.81
C ASP A 528 12.87 3.24 23.27
N ASN A 529 11.81 4.00 23.57
CA ASN A 529 11.39 4.34 24.92
C ASN A 529 10.51 3.26 25.58
N CYS A 530 10.47 2.05 24.99
CA CYS A 530 9.75 0.88 25.53
C CYS A 530 8.23 1.08 25.65
N GLN A 531 7.63 1.90 24.80
CA GLN A 531 6.19 2.15 24.73
C GLN A 531 5.59 1.51 23.48
N TRP A 532 4.31 1.20 23.49
CA TRP A 532 3.61 0.65 22.33
C TRP A 532 3.38 1.74 21.27
N ARG A 533 3.84 1.51 20.05
CA ARG A 533 3.76 2.49 18.96
C ARG A 533 2.31 2.87 18.63
N GLY A 534 2.06 4.18 18.50
CA GLY A 534 0.75 4.75 18.23
C GLY A 534 -0.18 4.81 19.45
N ILE A 535 0.22 4.27 20.60
CA ILE A 535 -0.59 4.26 21.83
C ILE A 535 -0.10 5.37 22.75
N ASP A 536 -1.05 6.12 23.34
CA ASP A 536 -0.78 7.18 24.32
C ASP A 536 0.26 8.22 23.85
N GLY A 537 0.31 8.50 22.53
CA GLY A 537 1.22 9.47 21.93
C GLY A 537 2.65 8.97 21.70
N ALA A 538 2.90 7.67 21.83
CA ALA A 538 4.20 7.06 21.60
C ALA A 538 4.37 6.68 20.12
N PHE A 539 5.06 7.50 19.32
CA PHE A 539 5.27 7.24 17.89
C PHE A 539 6.67 6.67 17.61
N GLY A 540 7.72 7.38 17.99
CA GLY A 540 9.11 6.91 17.90
C GLY A 540 9.74 6.97 16.52
N GLY A 541 9.05 7.57 15.52
CA GLY A 541 9.62 7.90 14.22
C GLY A 541 10.19 9.31 14.19
N THR A 542 11.01 9.60 13.18
CA THR A 542 11.54 10.94 12.90
C THR A 542 11.54 11.19 11.39
N ASP A 543 11.44 12.47 11.00
CA ASP A 543 11.61 12.89 9.60
C ASP A 543 13.10 12.98 9.19
N SER A 544 13.34 13.37 7.94
CA SER A 544 14.70 13.55 7.40
C SER A 544 15.52 14.62 8.13
N GLU A 545 14.87 15.54 8.85
CA GLU A 545 15.48 16.59 9.65
C GLU A 545 15.68 16.16 11.12
N GLY A 546 15.30 14.92 11.47
CA GLY A 546 15.37 14.38 12.84
C GLY A 546 14.27 14.89 13.77
N LYS A 547 13.21 15.50 13.22
CA LYS A 547 12.04 15.93 13.99
C LYS A 547 11.16 14.74 14.32
N ALA A 548 10.82 14.56 15.59
CA ALA A 548 9.99 13.47 16.04
C ALA A 548 8.57 13.51 15.45
N ASP A 549 8.03 12.36 15.12
CA ASP A 549 6.63 12.20 14.74
C ASP A 549 5.71 12.68 15.86
N MET A 550 4.67 13.37 15.48
CA MET A 550 3.62 13.84 16.37
C MET A 550 2.27 13.34 15.86
N ALA A 551 1.28 13.35 16.77
CA ALA A 551 -0.09 13.07 16.37
C ALA A 551 -0.51 14.03 15.24
N PRO A 552 -1.18 13.53 14.21
CA PRO A 552 -1.67 14.36 13.12
C PRO A 552 -2.60 15.43 13.67
N THR A 553 -2.36 16.69 13.30
CA THR A 553 -3.32 17.76 13.52
C THR A 553 -4.30 17.74 12.36
N GLU A 554 -5.56 17.43 12.64
CA GLU A 554 -6.62 17.67 11.66
C GLU A 554 -6.71 19.18 11.45
N ASP A 555 -6.31 19.65 10.29
CA ASP A 555 -6.58 21.02 9.88
C ASP A 555 -8.09 21.18 9.77
N ALA A 556 -8.66 22.06 10.58
CA ALA A 556 -10.10 22.35 10.57
C ALA A 556 -10.59 22.88 9.21
N VAL A 557 -9.70 23.37 8.35
CA VAL A 557 -10.01 23.94 7.04
C VAL A 557 -9.93 22.85 5.94
N ASN A 558 -8.92 21.99 5.97
CA ASN A 558 -8.69 20.98 4.93
C ASN A 558 -8.81 19.55 5.38
N GLY A 559 -8.79 19.27 6.68
CA GLY A 559 -8.90 17.92 7.26
C GLY A 559 -7.85 16.90 6.79
N LEU A 560 -6.91 17.34 5.96
CA LEU A 560 -6.00 16.48 5.20
C LEU A 560 -4.58 16.42 5.76
N ASN A 561 -4.23 17.30 6.72
CA ASN A 561 -2.91 17.27 7.37
C ASN A 561 -2.83 16.17 8.43
N LEU A 562 -2.95 14.94 7.97
CA LEU A 562 -2.62 13.74 8.74
C LEU A 562 -1.10 13.53 8.65
N ASN A 563 -0.34 14.53 9.09
CA ASN A 563 1.12 14.53 8.94
C ASN A 563 1.76 13.70 10.04
N TRP A 564 2.03 12.46 9.67
CA TRP A 564 3.22 11.79 10.15
C TRP A 564 4.36 12.36 9.31
N SER A 565 5.50 12.66 9.87
CA SER A 565 6.65 13.13 9.10
C SER A 565 6.99 12.08 8.02
N ASN A 566 7.01 12.46 6.75
CA ASN A 566 7.14 11.51 5.64
C ASN A 566 7.97 12.02 4.46
N GLU A 567 8.76 13.06 4.69
CA GLU A 567 9.61 13.63 3.64
C GLU A 567 10.66 12.66 3.10
N THR A 568 10.89 11.55 3.80
CA THR A 568 11.86 10.50 3.41
C THR A 568 11.30 9.46 2.41
N GLY A 569 10.03 9.53 2.04
CA GLY A 569 9.39 8.54 1.16
C GLY A 569 8.99 7.22 1.85
N ASN A 570 9.34 7.01 3.13
CA ASN A 570 8.88 5.88 3.93
C ASN A 570 7.58 6.25 4.61
N GLY A 571 6.46 5.81 4.06
CA GLY A 571 5.13 6.16 4.55
C GLY A 571 4.90 5.74 5.99
N HIS A 572 4.90 6.69 6.94
CA HIS A 572 4.56 6.42 8.34
C HIS A 572 3.06 6.41 8.53
N PHE A 573 2.53 5.38 9.17
CA PHE A 573 1.12 5.28 9.55
C PHE A 573 0.98 4.46 10.82
N TYR A 574 0.56 5.10 11.89
CA TYR A 574 0.45 4.47 13.21
C TYR A 574 -0.96 3.92 13.42
N TRP A 575 -1.15 2.64 13.12
CA TRP A 575 -2.42 1.93 13.29
C TRP A 575 -2.97 2.05 14.71
N GLY A 576 -2.10 1.98 15.72
CA GLY A 576 -2.49 2.10 17.12
C GLY A 576 -3.09 3.46 17.49
N TYR A 577 -2.72 4.54 16.77
CA TYR A 577 -3.29 5.86 17.01
C TYR A 577 -4.80 5.92 16.70
N TYR A 578 -5.22 5.30 15.61
CA TYR A 578 -6.61 5.31 15.17
C TYR A 578 -7.45 4.17 15.77
N LEU A 579 -6.86 3.00 15.95
CA LEU A 579 -7.54 1.78 16.36
C LEU A 579 -7.36 1.46 17.84
N GLY A 580 -6.47 2.19 18.55
CA GLY A 580 -6.08 1.82 19.90
C GLY A 580 -5.37 0.45 19.91
N LYS A 581 -5.28 -0.16 21.09
CA LYS A 581 -4.61 -1.47 21.24
C LYS A 581 -5.26 -2.61 20.45
N GLU A 582 -6.51 -2.43 20.04
CA GLU A 582 -7.27 -3.42 19.26
C GLU A 582 -6.65 -3.69 17.87
N TYR A 583 -5.87 -2.76 17.30
CA TYR A 583 -5.19 -3.03 16.02
C TYR A 583 -4.37 -4.31 16.07
N ALA A 584 -3.72 -4.56 17.21
CA ALA A 584 -2.84 -5.71 17.37
C ALA A 584 -3.62 -7.04 17.42
N THR A 585 -4.73 -7.08 18.18
CA THR A 585 -5.59 -8.26 18.24
C THR A 585 -6.25 -8.53 16.88
N LYS A 586 -6.75 -7.49 16.21
CA LYS A 586 -7.39 -7.62 14.89
C LYS A 586 -6.44 -8.09 13.80
N ALA A 587 -5.22 -7.57 13.75
CA ALA A 587 -4.22 -8.04 12.80
C ALA A 587 -3.97 -9.55 12.93
N PHE A 588 -3.82 -10.05 14.16
CA PHE A 588 -3.63 -11.48 14.42
C PHE A 588 -4.90 -12.31 14.17
N GLU A 589 -6.09 -11.80 14.48
CA GLU A 589 -7.36 -12.44 14.16
C GLU A 589 -7.52 -12.63 12.65
N TYR A 590 -7.29 -11.58 11.85
CA TYR A 590 -7.34 -11.64 10.39
C TYR A 590 -6.27 -12.58 9.83
N ALA A 591 -5.02 -12.49 10.31
CA ALA A 591 -3.97 -13.40 9.88
C ALA A 591 -4.34 -14.86 10.19
N ARG A 592 -4.88 -15.14 11.38
CA ARG A 592 -5.32 -16.48 11.77
C ARG A 592 -6.48 -17.00 10.92
N GLN A 593 -7.37 -16.12 10.49
CA GLN A 593 -8.51 -16.45 9.65
C GLN A 593 -8.12 -16.75 8.20
N TYR A 594 -7.19 -15.98 7.62
CA TYR A 594 -6.92 -16.00 6.19
C TYR A 594 -5.62 -16.69 5.78
N CYS A 595 -4.62 -16.79 6.66
CA CYS A 595 -3.41 -17.55 6.37
C CYS A 595 -3.71 -19.04 6.28
N ALA A 596 -2.88 -19.77 5.53
CA ALA A 596 -2.99 -21.22 5.36
C ALA A 596 -3.05 -21.96 6.71
N GLN A 597 -3.74 -23.09 6.72
CA GLN A 597 -3.85 -23.91 7.92
C GLN A 597 -2.47 -24.34 8.45
N GLY A 598 -2.24 -24.13 9.73
CA GLY A 598 -0.97 -24.43 10.39
C GLY A 598 0.09 -23.36 10.23
N SER A 599 -0.28 -22.17 9.72
CA SER A 599 0.63 -21.01 9.70
C SER A 599 1.02 -20.58 11.10
N ARG A 600 2.30 -20.21 11.25
CA ARG A 600 2.87 -19.66 12.49
C ARG A 600 2.94 -18.14 12.37
N LEU A 601 2.39 -17.45 13.36
CA LEU A 601 2.19 -16.00 13.37
C LEU A 601 3.10 -15.36 14.42
N PHE A 602 3.95 -14.43 13.99
CA PHE A 602 4.99 -13.82 14.81
C PHE A 602 4.74 -12.32 15.05
N VAL A 603 5.26 -11.83 16.16
CA VAL A 603 5.58 -10.40 16.38
C VAL A 603 7.08 -10.27 16.28
N ASN A 604 7.58 -9.32 15.50
CA ASN A 604 9.00 -9.10 15.24
C ASN A 604 9.48 -7.76 15.81
N GLU A 605 10.69 -7.71 16.43
CA GLU A 605 11.21 -6.49 17.05
C GLU A 605 12.75 -6.48 17.09
N TYR A 606 13.33 -5.28 17.10
CA TYR A 606 14.78 -5.03 17.14
C TYR A 606 15.27 -4.61 18.53
N ASN A 607 16.59 -4.66 18.76
CA ASN A 607 17.30 -4.22 19.98
C ASN A 607 16.85 -4.93 21.28
N LEU A 608 16.29 -6.13 21.19
CA LEU A 608 15.86 -6.88 22.37
C LEU A 608 17.05 -7.41 23.19
N GLU A 609 18.17 -7.68 22.55
CA GLU A 609 19.43 -8.16 23.14
C GLU A 609 20.14 -7.08 23.96
N THR A 610 19.94 -5.81 23.62
CA THR A 610 20.59 -4.67 24.30
C THR A 610 19.66 -3.89 25.21
N ASN A 611 18.32 -4.06 25.05
CA ASN A 611 17.31 -3.33 25.80
C ASN A 611 16.31 -4.28 26.53
N PRO A 612 16.61 -4.74 27.75
CA PRO A 612 15.72 -5.63 28.50
C PRO A 612 14.33 -5.03 28.80
N ASN A 613 14.21 -3.70 28.89
CA ASN A 613 12.93 -3.04 29.10
C ASN A 613 12.07 -3.10 27.83
N LYS A 614 12.67 -2.96 26.66
CA LYS A 614 11.97 -3.12 25.36
C LYS A 614 11.51 -4.57 25.19
N LEU A 615 12.36 -5.55 25.55
CA LEU A 615 11.99 -6.96 25.57
C LEU A 615 10.79 -7.22 26.50
N ALA A 616 10.79 -6.66 27.71
CA ALA A 616 9.67 -6.80 28.64
C ALA A 616 8.38 -6.17 28.05
N ALA A 617 8.46 -5.00 27.45
CA ALA A 617 7.33 -4.34 26.81
C ALA A 617 6.76 -5.16 25.63
N LEU A 618 7.63 -5.81 24.84
CA LEU A 618 7.21 -6.72 23.76
C LEU A 618 6.47 -7.95 24.31
N ILE A 619 6.98 -8.55 25.36
CA ILE A 619 6.33 -9.70 26.02
C ILE A 619 4.94 -9.33 26.54
N GLU A 620 4.78 -8.15 27.14
CA GLU A 620 3.48 -7.65 27.55
C GLU A 620 2.55 -7.37 26.36
N PHE A 621 3.07 -6.91 25.24
CA PHE A 621 2.32 -6.75 23.99
C PHE A 621 1.81 -8.09 23.46
N VAL A 622 2.65 -9.11 23.40
CA VAL A 622 2.27 -10.48 23.01
C VAL A 622 1.19 -11.05 23.95
N LYS A 623 1.38 -10.91 25.25
CA LYS A 623 0.37 -11.34 26.26
C LYS A 623 -0.96 -10.64 26.06
N TYR A 624 -0.94 -9.34 25.75
CA TYR A 624 -2.16 -8.58 25.50
C TYR A 624 -2.93 -9.16 24.30
N ILE A 625 -2.26 -9.46 23.20
CA ILE A 625 -2.89 -10.07 22.01
C ILE A 625 -3.54 -11.41 22.38
N ASP A 626 -2.80 -12.27 23.06
CA ASP A 626 -3.30 -13.59 23.45
C ASP A 626 -4.50 -13.55 24.41
N GLN A 627 -4.57 -12.53 25.27
CA GLN A 627 -5.62 -12.41 26.28
C GLN A 627 -6.86 -11.63 25.84
N ASN A 628 -6.74 -10.78 24.79
CA ASN A 628 -7.80 -9.84 24.42
C ASN A 628 -8.37 -10.09 23.01
N ASN A 629 -8.01 -11.19 22.34
CA ASN A 629 -8.61 -11.54 21.05
C ASN A 629 -9.98 -12.22 21.21
N SER A 630 -10.76 -12.25 20.14
CA SER A 630 -12.13 -12.80 20.15
C SER A 630 -12.19 -14.33 20.19
N THR A 631 -11.08 -15.03 19.96
CA THR A 631 -11.06 -16.51 19.93
C THR A 631 -11.01 -17.14 21.32
N GLY A 632 -10.60 -16.37 22.33
CA GLY A 632 -10.40 -16.84 23.71
C GLY A 632 -9.20 -17.79 23.89
N ALA A 633 -8.33 -17.93 22.89
CA ALA A 633 -7.12 -18.75 22.91
C ALA A 633 -5.89 -17.87 22.58
N ALA A 634 -4.70 -18.38 22.89
CA ALA A 634 -3.46 -17.74 22.42
C ALA A 634 -3.36 -17.85 20.89
N ILE A 635 -3.15 -16.74 20.22
CA ILE A 635 -3.10 -16.64 18.75
C ILE A 635 -1.74 -16.19 18.21
N VAL A 636 -0.83 -15.72 19.06
CA VAL A 636 0.56 -15.45 18.72
C VAL A 636 1.35 -16.75 18.89
N ASP A 637 1.93 -17.27 17.81
CA ASP A 637 2.73 -18.49 17.88
C ASP A 637 4.17 -18.22 18.24
N GLY A 638 4.74 -17.13 17.76
CA GLY A 638 6.16 -16.85 17.92
C GLY A 638 6.54 -15.39 18.14
N ILE A 639 7.78 -15.22 18.56
CA ILE A 639 8.44 -13.93 18.71
C ILE A 639 9.71 -13.94 17.85
N GLY A 640 9.80 -12.95 16.94
CA GLY A 640 10.98 -12.64 16.17
C GLY A 640 11.84 -11.61 16.90
N THR A 641 13.16 -11.85 16.92
CA THR A 641 14.17 -10.85 17.31
C THR A 641 15.07 -10.58 16.11
N GLN A 642 15.14 -9.32 15.67
CA GLN A 642 15.88 -8.96 14.45
C GLN A 642 17.38 -9.21 14.60
N MET A 643 17.98 -8.80 15.72
CA MET A 643 19.40 -8.93 16.01
C MET A 643 20.30 -8.21 14.99
N HIS A 644 20.02 -6.95 14.72
CA HIS A 644 20.96 -6.04 14.06
C HIS A 644 22.01 -5.61 15.06
N VAL A 645 23.19 -6.23 15.05
CA VAL A 645 24.21 -6.03 16.06
C VAL A 645 25.52 -5.51 15.49
N THR A 646 26.39 -5.01 16.35
CA THR A 646 27.77 -4.67 15.99
C THR A 646 28.75 -5.63 16.66
N ALA A 647 29.82 -6.01 15.97
CA ALA A 647 30.79 -6.96 16.49
C ALA A 647 31.43 -6.54 17.85
N SER A 648 31.54 -5.22 18.09
CA SER A 648 32.09 -4.66 19.33
C SER A 648 31.01 -4.28 20.37
N GLY A 649 29.71 -4.34 20.02
CA GLY A 649 28.61 -3.80 20.82
C GLY A 649 27.78 -4.84 21.57
N ILE A 650 28.09 -6.14 21.41
CA ILE A 650 27.28 -7.22 21.96
C ILE A 650 28.09 -8.24 22.73
N THR A 651 27.57 -8.79 23.82
CA THR A 651 28.22 -9.81 24.64
C THR A 651 27.37 -11.08 24.74
N LYS A 652 28.03 -12.21 25.06
CA LYS A 652 27.31 -13.49 25.25
C LYS A 652 26.25 -13.41 26.35
N GLU A 653 26.60 -12.70 27.44
CA GLU A 653 25.71 -12.54 28.59
C GLU A 653 24.41 -11.81 28.21
N GLN A 654 24.49 -10.80 27.36
CA GLN A 654 23.28 -10.08 26.85
C GLN A 654 22.43 -10.99 25.97
N ILE A 655 23.05 -11.71 25.05
CA ILE A 655 22.35 -12.63 24.14
C ILE A 655 21.69 -13.78 24.92
N ASP A 656 22.44 -14.41 25.84
CA ASP A 656 21.94 -15.49 26.69
C ASP A 656 20.74 -15.02 27.55
N ALA A 657 20.84 -13.81 28.12
CA ALA A 657 19.76 -13.25 28.95
C ALA A 657 18.49 -12.99 28.12
N MET A 658 18.64 -12.46 26.91
CA MET A 658 17.54 -12.26 25.97
C MET A 658 16.88 -13.59 25.60
N PHE A 659 17.66 -14.58 25.14
CA PHE A 659 17.10 -15.88 24.73
C PHE A 659 16.43 -16.63 25.89
N LYS A 660 17.02 -16.61 27.09
CA LYS A 660 16.38 -17.20 28.29
C LYS A 660 15.03 -16.54 28.60
N THR A 661 14.96 -15.22 28.45
CA THR A 661 13.73 -14.45 28.69
C THR A 661 12.68 -14.76 27.63
N LEU A 662 13.09 -14.85 26.36
CA LEU A 662 12.20 -15.24 25.27
C LEU A 662 11.71 -16.70 25.43
N ALA A 663 12.61 -17.63 25.75
CA ALA A 663 12.25 -19.03 25.99
C ALA A 663 11.21 -19.21 27.11
N ALA A 664 11.31 -18.39 28.17
CA ALA A 664 10.37 -18.41 29.29
C ALA A 664 8.93 -18.03 28.89
N THR A 665 8.71 -17.43 27.73
CA THR A 665 7.37 -17.14 27.19
C THR A 665 6.61 -18.37 26.72
N GLY A 666 7.32 -19.49 26.43
CA GLY A 666 6.77 -20.67 25.82
C GLY A 666 6.48 -20.54 24.31
N LYS A 667 6.78 -19.37 23.72
CA LYS A 667 6.57 -19.08 22.29
C LYS A 667 7.69 -19.67 21.43
N ILE A 668 7.41 -19.85 20.15
CA ILE A 668 8.42 -20.15 19.14
C ILE A 668 9.31 -18.91 18.98
N ILE A 669 10.62 -19.09 18.95
CA ILE A 669 11.59 -18.01 18.84
C ILE A 669 12.33 -18.11 17.52
N ARG A 670 12.42 -16.99 16.80
CA ARG A 670 13.20 -16.85 15.59
C ARG A 670 14.12 -15.64 15.67
N VAL A 671 15.36 -15.79 15.22
CA VAL A 671 16.20 -14.66 14.85
C VAL A 671 15.86 -14.33 13.39
N THR A 672 15.36 -13.14 13.14
CA THR A 672 14.70 -12.81 11.87
C THR A 672 15.56 -12.05 10.89
N GLU A 673 16.57 -11.29 11.37
CA GLU A 673 17.27 -10.30 10.54
C GLU A 673 18.74 -10.12 10.98
N LEU A 674 19.42 -11.23 11.29
CA LEU A 674 20.77 -11.17 11.84
C LEU A 674 21.79 -10.57 10.86
N ASP A 675 22.37 -9.47 11.25
CA ASP A 675 23.59 -8.91 10.68
C ASP A 675 24.56 -8.48 11.81
N VAL A 676 25.87 -8.46 11.50
CA VAL A 676 26.93 -8.12 12.47
C VAL A 676 27.83 -7.06 11.86
N ALA A 677 27.48 -5.79 12.06
CA ALA A 677 28.20 -4.66 11.48
C ALA A 677 29.62 -4.49 12.07
N LEU A 678 30.58 -4.14 11.20
CA LEU A 678 31.95 -3.83 11.56
C LEU A 678 32.25 -2.33 11.64
N GLY A 679 31.34 -1.48 11.18
CA GLY A 679 31.51 -0.02 11.18
C GLY A 679 32.45 0.50 10.11
N THR A 680 32.84 -0.32 9.13
CA THR A 680 33.77 0.05 8.06
C THR A 680 33.61 -0.80 6.83
N ALA A 681 33.85 -0.22 5.64
CA ALA A 681 33.89 -0.93 4.36
C ALA A 681 35.19 -1.71 4.14
N THR A 682 36.23 -1.45 4.93
CA THR A 682 37.57 -2.05 4.79
C THR A 682 38.02 -2.63 6.12
N PRO A 683 37.40 -3.73 6.60
CA PRO A 683 37.71 -4.28 7.90
C PRO A 683 39.10 -4.93 7.94
N SER A 684 39.79 -4.83 9.12
CA SER A 684 41.01 -5.55 9.39
C SER A 684 40.76 -7.05 9.61
N ALA A 685 41.79 -7.86 9.58
CA ALA A 685 41.70 -9.30 9.84
C ALA A 685 41.15 -9.57 11.27
N GLU A 686 41.53 -8.75 12.24
CA GLU A 686 41.04 -8.85 13.62
C GLU A 686 39.54 -8.53 13.72
N GLN A 687 39.04 -7.54 12.96
CA GLN A 687 37.63 -7.21 12.91
C GLN A 687 36.83 -8.33 12.24
N LEU A 688 37.37 -8.92 11.15
CA LEU A 688 36.70 -10.06 10.49
C LEU A 688 36.69 -11.30 11.41
N ALA A 689 37.72 -11.55 12.19
CA ALA A 689 37.74 -12.63 13.19
C ALA A 689 36.69 -12.37 14.29
N ALA A 690 36.66 -11.16 14.85
CA ALA A 690 35.64 -10.80 15.85
C ALA A 690 34.22 -10.92 15.32
N GLN A 691 33.97 -10.57 14.07
CA GLN A 691 32.65 -10.79 13.41
C GLN A 691 32.30 -12.28 13.36
N SER A 692 33.27 -13.13 13.00
CA SER A 692 33.08 -14.59 12.96
C SER A 692 32.73 -15.13 14.35
N ASP A 693 33.42 -14.68 15.39
CA ASP A 693 33.20 -15.10 16.79
C ASP A 693 31.79 -14.70 17.26
N VAL A 694 31.30 -13.51 16.87
CA VAL A 694 29.93 -13.07 17.21
C VAL A 694 28.88 -13.90 16.50
N TYR A 695 29.03 -14.18 15.21
CA TYR A 695 28.11 -15.10 14.51
C TYR A 695 28.09 -16.47 15.17
N GLN A 696 29.23 -17.06 15.45
CA GLN A 696 29.35 -18.34 16.14
C GLN A 696 28.62 -18.32 17.49
N MET A 697 28.92 -17.32 18.31
CA MET A 697 28.35 -17.10 19.63
C MET A 697 26.82 -17.01 19.60
N ILE A 698 26.23 -16.32 18.60
CA ILE A 698 24.77 -16.19 18.47
C ILE A 698 24.13 -17.54 18.17
N PHE A 699 24.70 -18.31 17.22
CA PHE A 699 24.18 -19.64 16.89
C PHE A 699 24.28 -20.61 18.07
N GLU A 700 25.41 -20.61 18.80
CA GLU A 700 25.58 -21.43 19.98
C GLU A 700 24.63 -21.04 21.11
N SER A 701 24.56 -19.74 21.42
CA SER A 701 23.66 -19.21 22.46
C SER A 701 22.19 -19.49 22.15
N TYR A 702 21.75 -19.39 20.90
CA TYR A 702 20.39 -19.75 20.48
C TYR A 702 20.09 -21.22 20.78
N LYS A 703 21.00 -22.13 20.40
CA LYS A 703 20.85 -23.57 20.65
C LYS A 703 20.89 -23.91 22.13
N GLU A 704 21.73 -23.23 22.90
CA GLU A 704 21.88 -23.46 24.33
C GLU A 704 20.68 -23.02 25.16
N ASN A 705 20.05 -21.89 24.78
CA ASN A 705 19.06 -21.20 25.62
C ASN A 705 17.61 -21.34 25.14
N ILE A 706 17.39 -21.68 23.87
CA ILE A 706 16.04 -21.89 23.32
C ILE A 706 15.78 -23.41 23.25
N PRO A 707 14.77 -23.95 23.93
CA PRO A 707 14.38 -25.34 23.81
C PRO A 707 14.08 -25.75 22.35
N GLU A 708 14.47 -26.95 21.93
CA GLU A 708 14.28 -27.41 20.55
C GLU A 708 12.83 -27.28 20.05
N THR A 709 11.83 -27.46 20.91
CA THR A 709 10.40 -27.30 20.58
C THR A 709 9.98 -25.85 20.33
N GLN A 710 10.80 -24.91 20.71
CA GLN A 710 10.59 -23.47 20.52
C GLN A 710 11.50 -22.90 19.42
N GLN A 711 12.44 -23.66 18.89
CA GLN A 711 13.34 -23.20 17.84
C GLN A 711 12.62 -23.15 16.48
N SER A 712 12.75 -22.03 15.77
CA SER A 712 12.28 -21.85 14.40
C SER A 712 13.45 -21.68 13.44
N GLY A 713 14.47 -20.91 13.78
CA GLY A 713 15.63 -20.67 12.93
C GLY A 713 16.28 -19.32 13.11
N ILE A 714 17.29 -19.10 12.28
CA ILE A 714 18.06 -17.84 12.21
C ILE A 714 18.15 -17.42 10.76
N THR A 715 17.74 -16.18 10.46
CA THR A 715 17.83 -15.56 9.13
C THR A 715 18.97 -14.55 9.12
N ILE A 716 19.88 -14.67 8.16
CA ILE A 716 20.96 -13.70 7.90
C ILE A 716 20.40 -12.56 7.05
N TRP A 717 20.75 -11.31 7.36
CA TRP A 717 20.25 -10.11 6.68
C TRP A 717 21.40 -9.23 6.18
N THR A 718 21.84 -9.20 4.96
CA THR A 718 21.50 -9.81 3.69
C THR A 718 22.59 -10.82 3.28
N LEU A 719 22.79 -11.10 1.95
CA LEU A 719 23.77 -12.11 1.50
C LEU A 719 25.20 -11.63 1.62
N SER A 720 25.53 -10.47 1.04
CA SER A 720 26.89 -10.00 0.83
C SER A 720 27.07 -8.53 1.20
N ASP A 721 28.32 -8.10 1.28
CA ASP A 721 28.69 -6.69 1.47
C ASP A 721 28.62 -5.88 0.16
N ASN A 722 27.90 -6.35 -0.87
CA ASN A 722 27.75 -5.63 -2.11
C ASN A 722 27.01 -4.30 -1.85
N PRO A 723 27.54 -3.15 -2.35
CA PRO A 723 26.92 -1.85 -2.13
C PRO A 723 25.46 -1.75 -2.61
N ASP A 724 25.05 -2.54 -3.62
CA ASP A 724 23.68 -2.55 -4.12
C ASP A 724 22.70 -3.14 -3.09
N GLU A 725 23.14 -4.12 -2.28
CA GLU A 725 22.35 -4.66 -1.15
C GLU A 725 22.27 -3.70 0.03
N HIS A 726 23.21 -2.76 0.13
CA HIS A 726 23.40 -1.85 1.28
C HIS A 726 23.13 -0.38 0.99
N GLN A 727 22.43 -0.07 -0.12
CA GLN A 727 22.13 1.30 -0.50
C GLN A 727 21.40 2.07 0.60
N TYR A 728 20.50 1.41 1.32
CA TYR A 728 19.64 2.01 2.36
C TYR A 728 19.82 1.41 3.76
N TRP A 729 20.63 0.36 3.89
CA TRP A 729 20.83 -0.33 5.16
C TRP A 729 22.29 -0.70 5.37
N LEU A 730 22.88 -0.31 6.50
CA LEU A 730 24.27 -0.58 6.90
C LEU A 730 25.32 -0.29 5.81
N LYS A 731 25.13 0.80 5.07
CA LYS A 731 26.07 1.23 4.03
C LYS A 731 27.49 1.35 4.61
N ASP A 732 28.46 0.78 3.92
CA ASP A 732 29.90 0.80 4.29
C ASP A 732 30.20 0.15 5.65
N GLN A 733 29.40 -0.84 6.11
CA GLN A 733 29.54 -1.47 7.43
C GLN A 733 30.04 -2.92 7.39
N SER A 734 30.16 -3.54 6.22
CA SER A 734 30.60 -4.94 5.99
C SER A 734 29.92 -5.98 6.91
N PRO A 735 28.58 -6.07 6.96
CA PRO A 735 27.89 -6.87 7.99
C PRO A 735 27.78 -8.36 7.67
N ASN A 736 28.01 -8.82 6.42
CA ASN A 736 27.50 -10.10 5.91
C ASN A 736 28.53 -11.23 5.82
N LEU A 737 28.05 -12.40 5.35
CA LEU A 737 28.84 -13.64 5.28
C LEU A 737 29.75 -13.70 4.05
N PHE A 738 29.38 -12.95 3.00
CA PHE A 738 30.16 -12.85 1.76
C PHE A 738 30.62 -11.42 1.55
N ASP A 739 31.74 -11.24 0.89
CA ASP A 739 32.23 -9.90 0.51
C ASP A 739 31.45 -9.37 -0.73
N ALA A 740 31.81 -8.16 -1.17
CA ALA A 740 31.16 -7.52 -2.33
C ALA A 740 31.30 -8.29 -3.65
N ASN A 741 32.20 -9.27 -3.73
CA ASN A 741 32.42 -10.14 -4.87
C ASN A 741 31.92 -11.57 -4.64
N TYR A 742 31.08 -11.78 -3.65
CA TYR A 742 30.54 -13.05 -3.23
C TYR A 742 31.56 -14.08 -2.72
N ALA A 743 32.79 -13.67 -2.35
CA ALA A 743 33.72 -14.56 -1.68
C ALA A 743 33.36 -14.70 -0.21
N ARG A 744 33.48 -15.91 0.34
CA ARG A 744 33.20 -16.20 1.76
C ARG A 744 34.11 -15.42 2.68
N LYS A 745 33.55 -14.76 3.69
CA LYS A 745 34.27 -14.06 4.76
C LYS A 745 34.49 -14.97 5.98
N HIS A 746 35.21 -14.47 6.96
CA HIS A 746 35.36 -15.13 8.26
C HIS A 746 34.01 -15.42 8.93
N ALA A 747 33.01 -14.54 8.77
CA ALA A 747 31.66 -14.70 9.23
C ALA A 747 31.01 -16.01 8.77
N TYR A 748 31.31 -16.47 7.53
CA TYR A 748 30.81 -17.73 7.01
C TYR A 748 31.26 -18.92 7.87
N LYS A 749 32.58 -18.92 8.26
CA LYS A 749 33.12 -19.91 9.21
C LYS A 749 32.37 -19.85 10.54
N GLY A 750 32.17 -18.64 11.10
CA GLY A 750 31.49 -18.46 12.39
C GLY A 750 30.06 -19.06 12.38
N VAL A 751 29.30 -18.88 11.30
CA VAL A 751 27.98 -19.49 11.16
C VAL A 751 28.08 -21.02 11.12
N CYS A 752 28.95 -21.58 10.29
CA CYS A 752 29.09 -23.05 10.15
C CYS A 752 29.54 -23.70 11.47
N ASP A 753 30.50 -23.12 12.15
CA ASP A 753 31.02 -23.62 13.43
C ASP A 753 30.00 -23.46 14.56
N GLY A 754 29.26 -22.36 14.57
CA GLY A 754 28.14 -22.15 15.49
C GLY A 754 27.02 -23.17 15.31
N ILE A 755 26.68 -23.53 14.06
CA ILE A 755 25.75 -24.61 13.76
C ILE A 755 26.28 -25.95 14.31
N ALA A 756 27.55 -26.27 14.05
CA ALA A 756 28.17 -27.51 14.47
C ALA A 756 28.49 -27.57 15.98
N GLY A 757 28.61 -26.43 16.67
CA GLY A 757 29.04 -26.33 18.05
C GLY A 757 30.52 -26.68 18.26
N LYS A 758 31.33 -26.55 17.21
CA LYS A 758 32.78 -26.80 17.21
C LYS A 758 33.47 -26.19 16.00
N ASP A 759 34.75 -25.94 16.05
CA ASP A 759 35.53 -25.57 14.86
C ASP A 759 35.64 -26.76 13.90
N ILE A 760 34.90 -26.72 12.82
CA ILE A 760 34.87 -27.77 11.78
C ILE A 760 36.22 -27.78 11.03
N SER A 761 36.86 -26.63 10.87
CA SER A 761 38.07 -26.46 10.07
C SER A 761 39.32 -27.11 10.70
N GLU A 762 39.27 -27.52 11.98
CA GLU A 762 40.35 -28.30 12.58
C GLU A 762 40.55 -29.66 11.89
N GLY A 763 39.51 -30.19 11.23
CA GLY A 763 39.57 -31.44 10.48
C GLY A 763 40.06 -31.29 9.04
N PHE A 764 40.24 -30.06 8.54
CA PHE A 764 40.63 -29.84 7.16
C PHE A 764 42.14 -29.99 6.98
N THR A 765 42.53 -30.65 5.88
CA THR A 765 43.93 -30.89 5.51
C THR A 765 44.24 -30.31 4.15
N GLY A 766 45.53 -30.36 3.72
CA GLY A 766 45.97 -29.81 2.44
C GLY A 766 45.34 -30.41 1.20
N THR A 767 44.64 -31.54 1.31
CA THR A 767 43.95 -32.20 0.19
C THR A 767 42.48 -31.84 0.08
N ASP A 768 41.88 -31.16 1.04
CA ASP A 768 40.46 -30.86 1.06
C ASP A 768 40.05 -29.75 0.06
N TRP A 769 41.02 -28.94 -0.39
CA TRP A 769 40.78 -27.90 -1.39
C TRP A 769 40.42 -28.47 -2.79
N GLU A 770 40.86 -29.70 -3.11
CA GLU A 770 40.54 -30.35 -4.40
C GLU A 770 39.03 -30.59 -4.57
N LYS A 771 38.31 -30.74 -3.47
CA LYS A 771 36.86 -30.98 -3.47
C LYS A 771 36.01 -29.73 -3.76
N VAL A 772 36.61 -28.54 -3.69
CA VAL A 772 35.92 -27.26 -3.87
C VAL A 772 35.86 -26.85 -5.34
N TYR A 773 36.65 -27.47 -6.21
CA TYR A 773 36.76 -27.15 -7.64
C TYR A 773 36.21 -28.27 -8.54
N GLU A 774 35.67 -29.37 -7.99
CA GLU A 774 34.84 -30.35 -8.69
C GLU A 774 33.35 -30.02 -8.61
#